data_84d0064b74a15404be830f064f2524ae
#
_entry.id   84d0064b74a15404be830f064f2524ae
#
_cell.length_a   1.000
_cell.length_b   1.000
_cell.length_c   1.000
_cell.angle_alpha   90.00
_cell.angle_beta   90.00
_cell.angle_gamma   90.00
#
_symmetry.space_group_name_H-M   'P 1'
#
loop_
_entity.id
_entity.type
_entity.pdbx_description
1 polymer ?
#
loop_
_entity_poly.entity_id
_entity_poly.type
_entity_poly.pdbx_seq_one_letter_code
_entity_poly.pdbx_strand_id
1 'polypeptide(L)'
;DWERYAMVKARIMGDSDDAYANELRAMLRPFVFRRYIDFSVIQSLRNMKGMIAREVRRRGLKDNIKLGAGGIREIEFIVQVFQLIRGGREPSLQSRSLLPTLSAIDQLHLLPEGDAQTLRDAYLFLRRLENLLQSINDEQTQTLPGDELNRARLAWGMRVDDWAALTERLEAHMAGVRRIFNDLIGDDESESQDDALSEHWRELWQDALQEDDTTPVLAHLSDDARHRVVALIADFRLELNKRAIGPRGRQVLDHLMPHLLSDVCSREDAPVPLSRMMPLLSGIVTRTTYLELLSEFPGALKHLISLCAASPMVANKLARYPLLLDELLDPNTLYQPTATDAYRDELRQYLLRVPEEDEEQQLEALRQFKQAQMLRVAAADIAGTLPVMKVSDHLTWLAEAIIDAVVHQAWVQMVARYGQPKHLADREGRGFAVVGYGKLGGWELGYSSDLDLIFLHDCPVDVMTDGEREIDGRQFYLRLAQRIMHLFSTRTSSGILYEVDARLRPSGAAGMLVTSTEAFADYQKNEAWTWEHQALVRARVVYGDPQLKTQFDAIRKAVMTTPREGCTLQTEVREMREKMRAHLGNKHRDRFDIKADEGGITDIEFITQYLVLLHAHDKPKLTRWSDNVRILELLAQNDIMDEQEAQALTRAYTTLRDELHHLALQEQPGHVALDGFTDERAQVTASWQKWLVEPCVTKQV
;
A
#
# COMPACT_ATOMS: atom_id res chain seq x y z
N ASP A 1 -7.87 5.13 29.12
CA ASP A 1 -7.91 3.77 28.53
C ASP A 1 -8.87 2.86 29.28
N TRP A 2 -8.90 2.86 30.59
CA TRP A 2 -9.86 2.09 31.39
C TRP A 2 -11.32 2.34 30.99
N GLU A 3 -11.72 3.58 30.83
CA GLU A 3 -13.08 3.95 30.40
C GLU A 3 -13.36 3.42 28.98
N ARG A 4 -12.41 3.54 28.06
CA ARG A 4 -12.55 2.98 26.68
C ARG A 4 -12.78 1.49 26.72
N TYR A 5 -11.98 0.77 27.50
CA TYR A 5 -12.12 -0.67 27.70
C TYR A 5 -13.50 -1.06 28.23
N ALA A 6 -14.01 -0.33 29.22
CA ALA A 6 -15.35 -0.55 29.79
C ALA A 6 -16.45 -0.24 28.76
N MET A 7 -16.28 0.82 27.97
CA MET A 7 -17.27 1.28 26.98
C MET A 7 -17.41 0.34 25.76
N VAL A 8 -16.45 -0.54 25.49
CA VAL A 8 -16.58 -1.56 24.43
C VAL A 8 -17.83 -2.42 24.66
N LYS A 9 -18.13 -2.74 25.93
CA LYS A 9 -19.30 -3.57 26.32
C LYS A 9 -20.53 -2.76 26.71
N ALA A 10 -20.45 -1.45 26.72
CA ALA A 10 -21.55 -0.61 27.14
C ALA A 10 -22.74 -0.68 26.17
N ARG A 11 -23.96 -0.69 26.70
CA ARG A 11 -25.17 -0.55 25.91
C ARG A 11 -26.12 0.46 26.54
N ILE A 12 -26.86 1.14 25.71
CA ILE A 12 -27.90 2.06 26.15
C ILE A 12 -29.09 1.23 26.60
N MET A 13 -29.60 1.54 27.78
CA MET A 13 -30.82 0.95 28.34
C MET A 13 -32.01 1.83 28.00
N GLY A 14 -33.14 1.23 27.70
CA GLY A 14 -34.34 1.90 27.23
C GLY A 14 -34.58 1.75 25.74
N ASP A 15 -35.24 2.71 25.12
CA ASP A 15 -35.47 2.68 23.65
C ASP A 15 -34.14 2.89 22.91
N SER A 16 -33.70 1.83 22.27
CA SER A 16 -32.38 1.83 21.60
C SER A 16 -32.39 2.51 20.24
N ASP A 17 -33.55 2.86 19.70
CA ASP A 17 -33.71 3.39 18.35
C ASP A 17 -34.13 4.86 18.31
N ASP A 18 -34.23 5.49 19.48
CA ASP A 18 -34.53 6.92 19.56
C ASP A 18 -33.33 7.80 19.10
N ALA A 19 -33.63 9.08 18.86
CA ALA A 19 -32.64 10.05 18.37
C ALA A 19 -31.48 10.24 19.35
N TYR A 20 -31.74 10.27 20.66
CA TYR A 20 -30.71 10.43 21.70
C TYR A 20 -29.79 9.21 21.78
N ALA A 21 -30.37 8.00 21.66
CA ALA A 21 -29.58 6.77 21.65
C ALA A 21 -28.62 6.71 20.44
N ASN A 22 -29.10 7.15 19.27
CA ASN A 22 -28.29 7.22 18.07
C ASN A 22 -27.19 8.29 18.15
N GLU A 23 -27.49 9.46 18.69
CA GLU A 23 -26.52 10.53 18.91
C GLU A 23 -25.43 10.10 19.91
N LEU A 24 -25.81 9.46 21.01
CA LEU A 24 -24.87 8.96 22.01
C LEU A 24 -23.96 7.88 21.44
N ARG A 25 -24.48 6.95 20.62
CA ARG A 25 -23.65 5.95 19.92
C ARG A 25 -22.67 6.62 18.95
N ALA A 26 -23.13 7.61 18.17
CA ALA A 26 -22.27 8.34 17.25
C ALA A 26 -21.13 9.06 17.97
N MET A 27 -21.41 9.64 19.16
CA MET A 27 -20.40 10.30 19.99
C MET A 27 -19.42 9.31 20.64
N LEU A 28 -19.90 8.15 21.12
CA LEU A 28 -19.06 7.17 21.81
C LEU A 28 -18.17 6.37 20.85
N ARG A 29 -18.64 6.13 19.63
CA ARG A 29 -17.92 5.31 18.67
C ARG A 29 -16.49 5.77 18.37
N PRO A 30 -16.21 7.04 18.03
CA PRO A 30 -14.84 7.52 17.81
C PRO A 30 -14.00 7.58 19.09
N PHE A 31 -14.62 7.69 20.26
CA PHE A 31 -13.93 7.61 21.54
C PHE A 31 -13.44 6.18 21.81
N VAL A 32 -14.29 5.17 21.59
CA VAL A 32 -13.98 3.75 21.85
C VAL A 32 -13.10 3.17 20.75
N PHE A 33 -13.51 3.33 19.49
CA PHE A 33 -12.86 2.75 18.31
C PHE A 33 -12.14 3.84 17.54
N ARG A 34 -10.90 4.15 17.96
CA ARG A 34 -10.08 5.15 17.31
C ARG A 34 -9.72 4.71 15.89
N ARG A 35 -9.74 5.67 14.96
CA ARG A 35 -9.39 5.45 13.56
C ARG A 35 -7.92 5.05 13.36
N TYR A 36 -7.05 5.49 14.27
CA TYR A 36 -5.65 5.13 14.32
C TYR A 36 -5.44 3.93 15.24
N ILE A 37 -4.52 3.05 14.88
CA ILE A 37 -4.14 1.94 15.74
C ILE A 37 -3.55 2.51 17.03
N ASP A 38 -4.08 2.10 18.15
CA ASP A 38 -3.69 2.59 19.47
C ASP A 38 -3.00 1.48 20.25
N PHE A 39 -1.68 1.44 20.14
CA PHE A 39 -0.85 0.44 20.79
C PHE A 39 -0.67 0.68 22.28
N SER A 40 -0.98 1.89 22.78
CA SER A 40 -0.97 2.16 24.22
C SER A 40 -1.94 1.27 25.01
N VAL A 41 -2.93 0.72 24.30
CA VAL A 41 -3.90 -0.24 24.85
C VAL A 41 -3.23 -1.49 25.36
N ILE A 42 -2.25 -2.04 24.62
CA ILE A 42 -1.55 -3.28 25.02
C ILE A 42 -0.82 -3.07 26.34
N GLN A 43 -0.06 -1.98 26.45
CA GLN A 43 0.66 -1.69 27.67
C GLN A 43 -0.29 -1.39 28.86
N SER A 44 -1.38 -0.69 28.60
CA SER A 44 -2.41 -0.46 29.62
C SER A 44 -3.03 -1.77 30.09
N LEU A 45 -3.24 -2.73 29.20
CA LEU A 45 -3.73 -4.08 29.52
C LEU A 45 -2.70 -4.90 30.27
N ARG A 46 -1.39 -4.84 29.91
CA ARG A 46 -0.30 -5.46 30.67
C ARG A 46 -0.24 -4.92 32.10
N ASN A 47 -0.28 -3.60 32.25
CA ASN A 47 -0.31 -2.96 33.57
C ASN A 47 -1.53 -3.39 34.40
N MET A 48 -2.69 -3.48 33.76
CA MET A 48 -3.92 -3.95 34.41
C MET A 48 -3.83 -5.42 34.79
N LYS A 49 -3.28 -6.29 33.92
CA LYS A 49 -2.97 -7.70 34.25
C LYS A 49 -2.08 -7.79 35.49
N GLY A 50 -0.99 -7.02 35.50
CA GLY A 50 -0.08 -6.97 36.65
C GLY A 50 -0.75 -6.56 37.96
N MET A 51 -1.69 -5.60 37.91
CA MET A 51 -2.50 -5.20 39.07
C MET A 51 -3.45 -6.32 39.51
N ILE A 52 -4.17 -6.95 38.57
CA ILE A 52 -5.09 -8.07 38.86
C ILE A 52 -4.32 -9.26 39.42
N ALA A 53 -3.19 -9.63 38.83
CA ALA A 53 -2.37 -10.74 39.29
C ALA A 53 -1.82 -10.51 40.73
N ARG A 54 -1.48 -9.26 41.06
CA ARG A 54 -1.10 -8.90 42.44
C ARG A 54 -2.26 -9.01 43.42
N GLU A 55 -3.45 -8.56 43.00
CA GLU A 55 -4.65 -8.64 43.83
C GLU A 55 -5.14 -10.08 44.02
N VAL A 56 -5.09 -10.90 42.96
CA VAL A 56 -5.40 -12.34 43.00
C VAL A 56 -4.45 -13.09 43.99
N ARG A 57 -3.13 -12.76 43.92
CA ARG A 57 -2.15 -13.32 44.85
C ARG A 57 -2.39 -12.85 46.30
N ARG A 58 -2.70 -11.58 46.49
CA ARG A 58 -2.99 -10.98 47.81
C ARG A 58 -4.21 -11.60 48.48
N ARG A 59 -5.25 -11.92 47.66
CA ARG A 59 -6.50 -12.50 48.16
C ARG A 59 -6.54 -14.02 48.15
N GLY A 60 -5.50 -14.70 47.67
CA GLY A 60 -5.44 -16.18 47.62
C GLY A 60 -6.44 -16.80 46.65
N LEU A 61 -6.86 -16.11 45.59
CA LEU A 61 -7.90 -16.50 44.61
C LEU A 61 -7.36 -17.48 43.55
N LYS A 62 -6.59 -18.51 43.92
CA LYS A 62 -6.03 -19.49 42.96
C LYS A 62 -7.09 -20.30 42.22
N ASP A 63 -8.22 -20.58 42.90
CA ASP A 63 -9.31 -21.40 42.36
C ASP A 63 -10.43 -20.58 41.69
N ASN A 64 -10.14 -19.36 41.30
CA ASN A 64 -11.11 -18.47 40.64
C ASN A 64 -11.05 -18.59 39.13
N ILE A 65 -12.11 -19.18 38.54
CA ILE A 65 -12.18 -19.46 37.07
C ILE A 65 -12.35 -18.23 36.20
N LYS A 66 -12.60 -17.05 36.78
CA LYS A 66 -12.74 -15.80 36.06
C LYS A 66 -11.46 -14.98 36.11
N LEU A 67 -10.88 -14.77 37.26
CA LEU A 67 -9.71 -13.91 37.51
C LEU A 67 -8.39 -14.70 37.54
N GLY A 68 -8.43 -16.02 37.68
CA GLY A 68 -7.26 -16.87 37.59
C GLY A 68 -6.62 -16.88 36.20
N ALA A 69 -5.36 -17.29 36.14
CA ALA A 69 -4.61 -17.38 34.87
C ALA A 69 -5.28 -18.40 33.93
N GLY A 70 -5.58 -17.98 32.70
CA GLY A 70 -6.36 -18.77 31.74
C GLY A 70 -7.87 -18.65 31.92
N GLY A 71 -8.35 -17.75 32.80
CA GLY A 71 -9.76 -17.59 33.11
C GLY A 71 -10.52 -16.73 32.10
N ILE A 72 -11.81 -16.55 32.35
CA ILE A 72 -12.75 -15.80 31.48
C ILE A 72 -12.21 -14.39 31.17
N ARG A 73 -11.57 -13.73 32.12
CA ARG A 73 -11.07 -12.36 32.00
C ARG A 73 -9.96 -12.25 30.96
N GLU A 74 -9.08 -13.25 30.86
CA GLU A 74 -8.02 -13.27 29.86
C GLU A 74 -8.59 -13.44 28.43
N ILE A 75 -9.63 -14.26 28.27
CA ILE A 75 -10.34 -14.38 26.97
C ILE A 75 -10.98 -13.04 26.59
N GLU A 76 -11.64 -12.38 27.54
CA GLU A 76 -12.23 -11.05 27.32
C GLU A 76 -11.15 -10.03 26.93
N PHE A 77 -10.00 -10.06 27.57
CA PHE A 77 -8.87 -9.17 27.23
C PHE A 77 -8.35 -9.41 25.82
N ILE A 78 -8.13 -10.65 25.42
CA ILE A 78 -7.67 -10.97 24.06
C ILE A 78 -8.61 -10.33 23.02
N VAL A 79 -9.91 -10.57 23.15
CA VAL A 79 -10.90 -10.06 22.19
C VAL A 79 -10.94 -8.54 22.20
N GLN A 80 -10.92 -7.92 23.38
CA GLN A 80 -11.01 -6.46 23.52
C GLN A 80 -9.75 -5.74 23.02
N VAL A 81 -8.58 -6.37 23.08
CA VAL A 81 -7.35 -5.87 22.46
C VAL A 81 -7.58 -5.62 20.96
N PHE A 82 -8.06 -6.63 20.25
CA PHE A 82 -8.34 -6.47 18.81
C PHE A 82 -9.43 -5.44 18.52
N GLN A 83 -10.46 -5.37 19.36
CA GLN A 83 -11.52 -4.37 19.24
C GLN A 83 -10.98 -2.95 19.37
N LEU A 84 -10.12 -2.70 20.35
CA LEU A 84 -9.56 -1.38 20.62
C LEU A 84 -8.47 -0.96 19.59
N ILE A 85 -7.68 -1.93 19.13
CA ILE A 85 -6.60 -1.68 18.18
C ILE A 85 -7.14 -1.55 16.76
N ARG A 86 -8.02 -2.46 16.33
CA ARG A 86 -8.47 -2.58 14.94
C ARG A 86 -9.91 -2.15 14.69
N GLY A 87 -10.75 -2.04 15.73
CA GLY A 87 -12.17 -1.76 15.59
C GLY A 87 -12.50 -0.42 14.91
N GLY A 88 -11.57 0.53 14.90
CA GLY A 88 -11.74 1.78 14.17
C GLY A 88 -11.68 1.62 12.64
N ARG A 89 -10.98 0.57 12.17
CA ARG A 89 -10.84 0.22 10.76
C ARG A 89 -11.75 -0.91 10.34
N GLU A 90 -12.04 -1.85 11.25
CA GLU A 90 -12.82 -3.06 11.02
C GLU A 90 -14.15 -3.01 11.76
N PRO A 91 -15.25 -2.57 11.13
CA PRO A 91 -16.56 -2.46 11.76
C PRO A 91 -17.09 -3.80 12.33
N SER A 92 -16.69 -4.95 11.76
CA SER A 92 -17.02 -6.28 12.24
C SER A 92 -16.53 -6.56 13.67
N LEU A 93 -15.48 -5.86 14.12
CA LEU A 93 -14.94 -5.96 15.47
C LEU A 93 -15.66 -5.05 16.48
N GLN A 94 -16.60 -4.22 16.08
CA GLN A 94 -17.29 -3.28 16.98
C GLN A 94 -18.50 -3.91 17.70
N SER A 95 -18.69 -5.23 17.60
CA SER A 95 -19.76 -5.94 18.31
C SER A 95 -19.49 -5.98 19.82
N ARG A 96 -20.55 -5.79 20.65
CA ARG A 96 -20.47 -5.94 22.10
C ARG A 96 -20.38 -7.40 22.55
N SER A 97 -20.81 -8.32 21.71
CA SER A 97 -20.84 -9.75 22.00
C SER A 97 -19.50 -10.40 21.67
N LEU A 98 -18.94 -11.13 22.63
CA LEU A 98 -17.62 -11.75 22.50
C LEU A 98 -17.55 -12.78 21.36
N LEU A 99 -18.52 -13.69 21.27
CA LEU A 99 -18.48 -14.77 20.29
C LEU A 99 -18.56 -14.32 18.83
N PRO A 100 -19.44 -13.35 18.45
CA PRO A 100 -19.41 -12.78 17.11
C PRO A 100 -18.10 -12.05 16.80
N THR A 101 -17.55 -11.32 17.78
CA THR A 101 -16.26 -10.63 17.61
C THR A 101 -15.13 -11.64 17.43
N LEU A 102 -15.10 -12.73 18.19
CA LEU A 102 -14.10 -13.78 18.04
C LEU A 102 -14.19 -14.46 16.66
N SER A 103 -15.41 -14.63 16.13
CA SER A 103 -15.58 -15.12 14.75
C SER A 103 -15.05 -14.13 13.71
N ALA A 104 -15.22 -12.83 13.93
CA ALA A 104 -14.66 -11.81 13.05
C ALA A 104 -13.12 -11.76 13.11
N ILE A 105 -12.54 -11.93 14.31
CA ILE A 105 -11.08 -12.05 14.52
C ILE A 105 -10.51 -13.23 13.71
N ASP A 106 -11.19 -14.37 13.75
CA ASP A 106 -10.83 -15.58 13.00
C ASP A 106 -10.90 -15.36 11.48
N GLN A 107 -12.01 -14.80 10.99
CA GLN A 107 -12.20 -14.49 9.57
C GLN A 107 -11.19 -13.46 9.04
N LEU A 108 -10.73 -12.55 9.87
CA LEU A 108 -9.71 -11.56 9.54
C LEU A 108 -8.27 -12.10 9.72
N HIS A 109 -8.13 -13.37 10.09
CA HIS A 109 -6.83 -14.03 10.36
C HIS A 109 -5.93 -13.24 11.32
N LEU A 110 -6.53 -12.66 12.39
CA LEU A 110 -5.80 -11.87 13.37
C LEU A 110 -5.16 -12.70 14.49
N LEU A 111 -5.52 -13.97 14.57
CA LEU A 111 -4.95 -14.98 15.46
C LEU A 111 -4.39 -16.15 14.62
N PRO A 112 -3.39 -16.88 15.13
CA PRO A 112 -2.97 -18.14 14.53
C PRO A 112 -4.13 -19.12 14.34
N GLU A 113 -4.00 -19.97 13.31
CA GLU A 113 -5.02 -20.97 12.98
C GLU A 113 -5.30 -21.88 14.18
N GLY A 114 -6.58 -22.05 14.54
CA GLY A 114 -7.05 -22.88 15.65
C GLY A 114 -7.14 -22.15 17.00
N ASP A 115 -6.48 -21.00 17.18
CA ASP A 115 -6.50 -20.29 18.47
C ASP A 115 -7.87 -19.65 18.76
N ALA A 116 -8.54 -19.12 17.75
CA ALA A 116 -9.90 -18.59 17.91
C ALA A 116 -10.89 -19.68 18.34
N GLN A 117 -10.76 -20.89 17.81
CA GLN A 117 -11.59 -22.02 18.22
C GLN A 117 -11.29 -22.47 19.68
N THR A 118 -10.01 -22.51 20.03
CA THR A 118 -9.57 -22.81 21.42
C THR A 118 -10.18 -21.81 22.41
N LEU A 119 -10.11 -20.51 22.11
CA LEU A 119 -10.73 -19.49 22.97
C LEU A 119 -12.24 -19.59 23.03
N ARG A 120 -12.91 -19.96 21.95
CA ARG A 120 -14.35 -20.15 21.88
C ARG A 120 -14.79 -21.31 22.80
N ASP A 121 -14.11 -22.45 22.68
CA ASP A 121 -14.43 -23.66 23.44
C ASP A 121 -14.19 -23.45 24.95
N ALA A 122 -13.07 -22.80 25.27
CA ALA A 122 -12.75 -22.42 26.65
C ALA A 122 -13.79 -21.45 27.23
N TYR A 123 -14.17 -20.41 26.46
CA TYR A 123 -15.17 -19.44 26.90
C TYR A 123 -16.52 -20.09 27.21
N LEU A 124 -17.00 -20.92 26.29
CA LEU A 124 -18.28 -21.63 26.49
C LEU A 124 -18.23 -22.57 27.69
N PHE A 125 -17.14 -23.30 27.87
CA PHE A 125 -16.93 -24.18 29.00
C PHE A 125 -16.89 -23.41 30.33
N LEU A 126 -16.07 -22.37 30.41
CA LEU A 126 -15.91 -21.54 31.61
C LEU A 126 -17.21 -20.79 31.98
N ARG A 127 -17.94 -20.27 30.99
CA ARG A 127 -19.23 -19.61 31.25
C ARG A 127 -20.30 -20.57 31.75
N ARG A 128 -20.33 -21.79 31.21
CA ARG A 128 -21.23 -22.82 31.73
C ARG A 128 -20.89 -23.18 33.17
N LEU A 129 -19.61 -23.35 33.46
CA LEU A 129 -19.14 -23.65 34.82
C LEU A 129 -19.45 -22.49 35.78
N GLU A 130 -19.22 -21.24 35.39
CA GLU A 130 -19.57 -20.03 36.16
C GLU A 130 -21.05 -19.98 36.49
N ASN A 131 -21.93 -20.25 35.50
CA ASN A 131 -23.37 -20.28 35.73
C ASN A 131 -23.80 -21.38 36.71
N LEU A 132 -23.20 -22.55 36.63
CA LEU A 132 -23.49 -23.62 37.57
C LEU A 132 -23.00 -23.33 39.00
N LEU A 133 -21.81 -22.72 39.14
CA LEU A 133 -21.27 -22.24 40.41
C LEU A 133 -22.23 -21.23 41.08
N GLN A 134 -22.71 -20.25 40.30
CA GLN A 134 -23.61 -19.24 40.81
C GLN A 134 -24.99 -19.75 41.14
N SER A 135 -25.44 -20.83 40.47
CA SER A 135 -26.75 -21.44 40.75
C SER A 135 -26.83 -22.24 42.04
N ILE A 136 -25.70 -22.61 42.65
CA ILE A 136 -25.69 -23.49 43.86
C ILE A 136 -26.37 -22.81 45.06
N ASN A 137 -26.04 -21.55 45.35
CA ASN A 137 -26.61 -20.81 46.47
C ASN A 137 -27.18 -19.45 46.06
N ASP A 138 -27.39 -19.22 44.75
CA ASP A 138 -27.73 -17.93 44.19
C ASP A 138 -26.70 -16.81 44.57
N GLU A 139 -25.43 -17.20 44.63
CA GLU A 139 -24.32 -16.33 45.01
C GLU A 139 -23.48 -15.88 43.78
N GLN A 140 -23.05 -14.65 43.76
CA GLN A 140 -22.13 -14.16 42.74
C GLN A 140 -20.70 -14.63 43.03
N THR A 141 -20.43 -15.91 42.82
CA THR A 141 -19.11 -16.53 43.01
C THR A 141 -18.51 -17.08 41.72
N GLN A 142 -17.19 -17.10 41.64
CA GLN A 142 -16.43 -17.74 40.56
C GLN A 142 -15.33 -18.64 41.11
N THR A 143 -15.37 -18.92 42.41
CA THR A 143 -14.38 -19.76 43.08
C THR A 143 -14.92 -21.21 43.19
N LEU A 144 -14.06 -22.17 42.88
CA LEU A 144 -14.41 -23.59 42.97
C LEU A 144 -14.72 -23.98 44.44
N PRO A 145 -15.75 -24.84 44.68
CA PRO A 145 -16.14 -25.24 46.03
C PRO A 145 -15.12 -26.17 46.65
N GLY A 146 -14.99 -26.05 47.97
CA GLY A 146 -14.13 -26.90 48.78
C GLY A 146 -14.81 -28.21 49.24
N ASP A 147 -16.14 -28.28 49.25
CA ASP A 147 -16.91 -29.42 49.76
C ASP A 147 -17.28 -30.44 48.68
N GLU A 148 -17.37 -31.70 49.08
CA GLU A 148 -17.58 -32.83 48.17
C GLU A 148 -18.95 -32.83 47.48
N LEU A 149 -20.00 -32.34 48.16
CA LEU A 149 -21.35 -32.33 47.62
C LEU A 149 -21.45 -31.37 46.44
N ASN A 150 -20.94 -30.14 46.59
CA ASN A 150 -20.98 -29.17 45.53
C ASN A 150 -20.02 -29.49 44.37
N ARG A 151 -18.90 -30.15 44.65
CA ARG A 151 -18.01 -30.72 43.62
C ARG A 151 -18.74 -31.80 42.78
N ALA A 152 -19.46 -32.70 43.41
CA ALA A 152 -20.26 -33.71 42.72
C ALA A 152 -21.41 -33.09 41.89
N ARG A 153 -22.08 -32.05 42.40
CA ARG A 153 -23.12 -31.30 41.68
C ARG A 153 -22.56 -30.63 40.41
N LEU A 154 -21.39 -30.03 40.52
CA LEU A 154 -20.74 -29.38 39.38
C LEU A 154 -20.31 -30.42 38.34
N ALA A 155 -19.68 -31.50 38.70
CA ALA A 155 -19.30 -32.59 37.79
C ALA A 155 -20.54 -33.13 37.04
N TRP A 156 -21.63 -33.39 37.75
CA TRP A 156 -22.89 -33.82 37.15
C TRP A 156 -23.47 -32.76 36.18
N GLY A 157 -23.52 -31.50 36.61
CA GLY A 157 -24.02 -30.38 35.78
C GLY A 157 -23.18 -30.11 34.52
N MET A 158 -21.87 -30.34 34.61
CA MET A 158 -20.94 -30.24 33.48
C MET A 158 -20.92 -31.53 32.63
N ARG A 159 -21.64 -32.57 33.02
CA ARG A 159 -21.74 -33.88 32.34
C ARG A 159 -20.38 -34.54 32.19
N VAL A 160 -19.65 -34.62 33.29
CA VAL A 160 -18.40 -35.37 33.42
C VAL A 160 -18.55 -36.39 34.53
N ASP A 161 -17.73 -37.44 34.51
CA ASP A 161 -17.90 -38.60 35.38
C ASP A 161 -17.66 -38.26 36.86
N ASP A 162 -16.66 -37.46 37.14
CA ASP A 162 -16.28 -37.07 38.51
C ASP A 162 -15.59 -35.70 38.57
N TRP A 163 -15.22 -35.30 39.77
CA TRP A 163 -14.50 -34.04 40.03
C TRP A 163 -13.11 -34.01 39.38
N ALA A 164 -12.41 -35.13 39.31
CA ALA A 164 -11.08 -35.23 38.71
C ALA A 164 -11.17 -34.97 37.20
N ALA A 165 -12.14 -35.59 36.52
CA ALA A 165 -12.39 -35.35 35.11
C ALA A 165 -12.81 -33.88 34.81
N LEU A 166 -13.56 -33.25 35.74
CA LEU A 166 -13.89 -31.83 35.61
C LEU A 166 -12.65 -30.95 35.71
N THR A 167 -11.82 -31.19 36.71
CA THR A 167 -10.61 -30.37 36.93
C THR A 167 -9.58 -30.55 35.83
N GLU A 168 -9.42 -31.75 35.27
CA GLU A 168 -8.57 -32.01 34.12
C GLU A 168 -9.00 -31.21 32.87
N ARG A 169 -10.30 -31.23 32.54
CA ARG A 169 -10.86 -30.46 31.45
C ARG A 169 -10.73 -28.97 31.69
N LEU A 170 -10.97 -28.49 32.89
CA LEU A 170 -10.82 -27.10 33.28
C LEU A 170 -9.38 -26.64 33.07
N GLU A 171 -8.40 -27.38 33.56
CA GLU A 171 -6.99 -27.04 33.41
C GLU A 171 -6.56 -27.05 31.93
N ALA A 172 -7.04 -28.00 31.14
CA ALA A 172 -6.77 -28.04 29.70
C ALA A 172 -7.26 -26.78 28.99
N HIS A 173 -8.50 -26.33 29.27
CA HIS A 173 -9.02 -25.08 28.70
C HIS A 173 -8.26 -23.86 29.19
N MET A 174 -7.98 -23.77 30.50
CA MET A 174 -7.26 -22.64 31.09
C MET A 174 -5.81 -22.58 30.59
N ALA A 175 -5.13 -23.71 30.40
CA ALA A 175 -3.79 -23.79 29.83
C ALA A 175 -3.76 -23.28 28.38
N GLY A 176 -4.75 -23.67 27.57
CA GLY A 176 -4.89 -23.16 26.19
C GLY A 176 -5.07 -21.65 26.14
N VAL A 177 -5.94 -21.09 26.96
CA VAL A 177 -6.14 -19.63 27.06
C VAL A 177 -4.87 -18.90 27.52
N ARG A 178 -4.21 -19.45 28.57
CA ARG A 178 -2.97 -18.88 29.14
C ARG A 178 -1.86 -18.81 28.10
N ARG A 179 -1.68 -19.87 27.29
CA ARG A 179 -0.72 -19.89 26.19
C ARG A 179 -1.01 -18.75 25.21
N ILE A 180 -2.23 -18.69 24.65
CA ILE A 180 -2.61 -17.67 23.67
C ILE A 180 -2.46 -16.25 24.26
N PHE A 181 -2.84 -16.08 25.53
CA PHE A 181 -2.74 -14.81 26.22
C PHE A 181 -1.28 -14.37 26.40
N ASN A 182 -0.39 -15.27 26.77
CA ASN A 182 1.03 -14.99 26.94
C ASN A 182 1.70 -14.74 25.60
N ASP A 183 1.34 -15.48 24.54
CA ASP A 183 1.86 -15.26 23.20
C ASP A 183 1.48 -13.87 22.65
N LEU A 184 0.31 -13.33 23.07
CA LEU A 184 -0.21 -12.06 22.56
C LEU A 184 0.13 -10.86 23.46
N ILE A 185 0.11 -11.02 24.77
CA ILE A 185 0.16 -9.92 25.76
C ILE A 185 1.28 -10.16 26.80
N GLY A 186 1.83 -11.35 26.86
CA GLY A 186 2.89 -11.70 27.82
C GLY A 186 4.13 -10.81 27.66
N ASP A 187 4.79 -10.52 28.75
CA ASP A 187 6.14 -10.01 28.71
C ASP A 187 7.04 -11.15 28.20
N ASP A 188 7.98 -10.86 27.33
CA ASP A 188 9.04 -11.79 26.95
C ASP A 188 9.82 -12.19 28.22
N GLU A 189 9.39 -13.26 28.90
CA GLU A 189 10.19 -13.92 29.95
C GLU A 189 11.37 -14.72 29.35
N SER A 190 11.88 -14.33 28.19
CA SER A 190 13.16 -14.79 27.65
C SER A 190 14.34 -13.94 28.11
N GLU A 191 14.20 -13.19 29.20
CA GLU A 191 15.21 -12.28 29.74
C GLU A 191 16.44 -12.92 30.38
N SER A 192 16.66 -14.24 30.28
CA SER A 192 17.73 -14.85 31.08
C SER A 192 19.04 -15.21 30.36
N GLN A 193 19.22 -14.90 29.09
CA GLN A 193 20.52 -15.09 28.41
C GLN A 193 21.04 -13.87 27.63
N ASP A 194 20.25 -12.80 27.50
CA ASP A 194 20.64 -11.57 26.76
C ASP A 194 20.96 -10.36 27.67
N ASP A 195 20.96 -10.54 29.00
CA ASP A 195 21.04 -9.42 29.95
C ASP A 195 22.32 -8.60 29.83
N ALA A 196 23.47 -9.22 29.59
CA ALA A 196 24.74 -8.51 29.50
C ALA A 196 24.88 -7.70 28.20
N LEU A 197 24.46 -8.26 27.07
CA LEU A 197 24.45 -7.56 25.77
C LEU A 197 23.41 -6.45 25.77
N SER A 198 22.24 -6.70 26.34
CA SER A 198 21.17 -5.71 26.50
C SER A 198 21.60 -4.53 27.36
N GLU A 199 22.43 -4.76 28.40
CA GLU A 199 22.97 -3.70 29.27
C GLU A 199 23.93 -2.79 28.53
N HIS A 200 24.83 -3.33 27.71
CA HIS A 200 25.76 -2.53 26.90
C HIS A 200 25.05 -1.66 25.87
N TRP A 201 23.93 -2.14 25.26
CA TRP A 201 23.12 -1.33 24.36
C TRP A 201 22.37 -0.20 25.08
N ARG A 202 21.92 -0.45 26.32
CA ARG A 202 21.34 0.61 27.19
C ARG A 202 22.38 1.66 27.57
N GLU A 203 23.59 1.23 27.92
CA GLU A 203 24.71 2.12 28.25
C GLU A 203 25.11 2.98 27.05
N LEU A 204 25.19 2.39 25.84
CA LEU A 204 25.49 3.12 24.61
C LEU A 204 24.39 4.16 24.32
N TRP A 205 23.12 3.80 24.50
CA TRP A 205 22.01 4.74 24.32
C TRP A 205 22.01 5.85 25.37
N GLN A 206 22.37 5.57 26.60
CA GLN A 206 22.35 6.52 27.71
C GLN A 206 23.61 7.41 27.82
N ASP A 207 24.56 7.25 26.91
CA ASP A 207 25.87 7.97 26.94
C ASP A 207 26.75 7.61 28.12
N ALA A 208 26.60 6.43 28.68
CA ALA A 208 27.39 5.94 29.77
C ALA A 208 28.76 5.37 29.31
N LEU A 209 28.90 5.08 28.00
CA LEU A 209 30.13 4.53 27.42
C LEU A 209 30.98 5.65 26.77
N GLN A 210 32.26 5.66 27.07
CA GLN A 210 33.26 6.45 26.34
C GLN A 210 33.61 5.73 25.02
N GLU A 211 34.18 6.44 24.04
CA GLU A 211 34.51 5.88 22.71
C GLU A 211 35.28 4.55 22.76
N ASP A 212 36.17 4.37 23.76
CA ASP A 212 36.96 3.15 23.95
C ASP A 212 36.15 1.97 24.50
N ASP A 213 35.00 2.21 25.17
CA ASP A 213 34.18 1.18 25.81
C ASP A 213 33.08 0.63 24.90
N THR A 214 32.89 1.20 23.72
CA THR A 214 31.87 0.72 22.73
C THR A 214 32.29 -0.58 22.04
N THR A 215 33.55 -1.01 22.26
CA THR A 215 34.20 -2.10 21.54
C THR A 215 33.49 -3.46 21.61
N PRO A 216 32.85 -3.89 22.72
CA PRO A 216 32.27 -5.23 22.76
C PRO A 216 31.09 -5.45 21.82
N VAL A 217 30.17 -4.48 21.72
CA VAL A 217 28.92 -4.61 20.94
C VAL A 217 29.12 -4.23 19.47
N LEU A 218 30.12 -3.40 19.15
CA LEU A 218 30.41 -2.93 17.78
C LEU A 218 31.70 -3.53 17.21
N ALA A 219 32.32 -4.52 17.88
CA ALA A 219 33.64 -5.09 17.52
C ALA A 219 33.69 -5.69 16.10
N HIS A 220 32.54 -6.18 15.59
CA HIS A 220 32.44 -6.77 14.25
C HIS A 220 32.35 -5.74 13.13
N LEU A 221 32.10 -4.48 13.45
CA LEU A 221 32.05 -3.39 12.48
C LEU A 221 33.44 -2.84 12.21
N SER A 222 33.67 -2.33 10.99
CA SER A 222 34.89 -1.57 10.68
C SER A 222 34.98 -0.29 11.51
N ASP A 223 36.19 0.25 11.69
CA ASP A 223 36.42 1.47 12.47
C ASP A 223 35.60 2.64 11.96
N ASP A 224 35.53 2.83 10.64
CA ASP A 224 34.69 3.86 10.01
C ASP A 224 33.19 3.65 10.29
N ALA A 225 32.70 2.42 10.22
CA ALA A 225 31.30 2.10 10.50
C ALA A 225 30.96 2.34 12.00
N ARG A 226 31.86 1.98 12.92
CA ARG A 226 31.70 2.27 14.36
C ARG A 226 31.55 3.76 14.63
N HIS A 227 32.50 4.57 14.12
CA HIS A 227 32.47 6.02 14.29
C HIS A 227 31.18 6.63 13.76
N ARG A 228 30.71 6.17 12.59
CA ARG A 228 29.44 6.65 12.03
C ARG A 228 28.23 6.27 12.88
N VAL A 229 28.17 5.03 13.39
CA VAL A 229 27.06 4.60 14.27
C VAL A 229 27.03 5.45 15.53
N VAL A 230 28.18 5.63 16.21
CA VAL A 230 28.26 6.45 17.42
C VAL A 230 27.88 7.90 17.15
N ALA A 231 28.35 8.48 16.05
CA ALA A 231 28.00 9.84 15.65
C ALA A 231 26.49 10.00 15.39
N LEU A 232 25.86 9.06 14.68
CA LEU A 232 24.41 9.08 14.43
C LEU A 232 23.59 9.02 15.72
N ILE A 233 24.00 8.19 16.68
CA ILE A 233 23.34 8.09 17.99
C ILE A 233 23.49 9.41 18.76
N ALA A 234 24.69 9.98 18.79
CA ALA A 234 24.97 11.23 19.48
C ALA A 234 24.17 12.40 18.89
N ASP A 235 24.16 12.53 17.56
CA ASP A 235 23.40 13.57 16.86
C ASP A 235 21.89 13.45 17.11
N PHE A 236 21.36 12.24 17.08
CA PHE A 236 19.94 11.99 17.35
C PHE A 236 19.58 12.37 18.79
N ARG A 237 20.42 12.04 19.77
CA ARG A 237 20.21 12.43 21.17
C ARG A 237 20.25 13.95 21.37
N LEU A 238 21.17 14.65 20.70
CA LEU A 238 21.21 16.11 20.70
C LEU A 238 19.93 16.73 20.11
N GLU A 239 19.40 16.12 19.05
CA GLU A 239 18.13 16.54 18.47
C GLU A 239 16.96 16.32 19.43
N LEU A 240 16.90 15.16 20.11
CA LEU A 240 15.87 14.84 21.10
C LEU A 240 15.80 15.83 22.25
N ASN A 241 16.95 16.34 22.69
CA ASN A 241 17.02 17.32 23.78
C ASN A 241 16.39 18.69 23.42
N LYS A 242 16.23 18.95 22.11
CA LYS A 242 15.56 20.17 21.60
C LYS A 242 14.05 20.01 21.46
N ARG A 243 13.51 18.80 21.65
CA ARG A 243 12.08 18.50 21.44
C ARG A 243 11.36 18.26 22.76
N ALA A 244 10.11 18.73 22.84
CA ALA A 244 9.23 18.44 23.98
C ALA A 244 8.66 17.03 23.84
N ILE A 245 9.32 16.04 24.44
CA ILE A 245 8.84 14.66 24.48
C ILE A 245 8.19 14.43 25.85
N GLY A 246 6.93 13.95 25.85
CA GLY A 246 6.23 13.61 27.09
C GLY A 246 6.92 12.45 27.85
N PRO A 247 6.71 12.35 29.18
CA PRO A 247 7.37 11.32 29.99
C PRO A 247 7.15 9.89 29.47
N ARG A 248 5.95 9.60 29.01
CA ARG A 248 5.62 8.28 28.43
C ARG A 248 6.37 8.02 27.13
N GLY A 249 6.41 9.01 26.23
CA GLY A 249 7.17 8.88 24.97
C GLY A 249 8.64 8.66 25.22
N ARG A 250 9.23 9.35 26.20
CA ARG A 250 10.63 9.16 26.61
C ARG A 250 10.87 7.76 27.14
N GLN A 251 10.00 7.26 28.01
CA GLN A 251 10.11 5.91 28.57
C GLN A 251 10.07 4.84 27.46
N VAL A 252 9.14 4.97 26.51
CA VAL A 252 9.01 4.00 25.38
C VAL A 252 10.24 4.09 24.48
N LEU A 253 10.73 5.29 24.19
CA LEU A 253 11.92 5.48 23.37
C LEU A 253 13.17 4.87 24.02
N ASP A 254 13.37 5.08 25.34
CA ASP A 254 14.49 4.53 26.09
C ASP A 254 14.43 2.99 26.17
N HIS A 255 13.25 2.40 26.05
CA HIS A 255 13.08 0.96 25.92
C HIS A 255 13.32 0.46 24.48
N LEU A 256 12.81 1.18 23.47
CA LEU A 256 12.91 0.80 22.06
C LEU A 256 14.37 0.88 21.54
N MET A 257 15.09 1.96 21.86
CA MET A 257 16.37 2.26 21.22
C MET A 257 17.44 1.19 21.43
N PRO A 258 17.62 0.58 22.61
CA PRO A 258 18.57 -0.52 22.78
C PRO A 258 18.28 -1.72 21.88
N HIS A 259 17.02 -2.12 21.75
CA HIS A 259 16.60 -3.22 20.86
C HIS A 259 16.83 -2.86 19.39
N LEU A 260 16.43 -1.65 18.96
CA LEU A 260 16.66 -1.15 17.61
C LEU A 260 18.14 -1.13 17.25
N LEU A 261 18.98 -0.62 18.15
CA LEU A 261 20.43 -0.55 17.93
C LEU A 261 21.04 -1.94 17.85
N SER A 262 20.63 -2.87 18.72
CA SER A 262 21.07 -4.27 18.67
C SER A 262 20.72 -4.91 17.31
N ASP A 263 19.49 -4.77 16.84
CA ASP A 263 19.02 -5.36 15.57
C ASP A 263 19.70 -4.71 14.36
N VAL A 264 19.86 -3.39 14.33
CA VAL A 264 20.53 -2.68 13.23
C VAL A 264 22.02 -2.99 13.20
N CYS A 265 22.69 -2.92 14.36
CA CYS A 265 24.13 -3.11 14.43
C CYS A 265 24.57 -4.58 14.33
N SER A 266 23.65 -5.55 14.32
CA SER A 266 23.96 -6.93 13.93
C SER A 266 24.36 -7.06 12.45
N ARG A 267 24.12 -6.04 11.65
CA ARG A 267 24.43 -5.98 10.21
C ARG A 267 25.79 -5.32 9.98
N GLU A 268 26.50 -5.79 8.97
CA GLU A 268 27.77 -5.17 8.54
C GLU A 268 27.57 -3.76 7.96
N ASP A 269 26.41 -3.51 7.34
CA ASP A 269 26.02 -2.24 6.74
C ASP A 269 25.27 -1.29 7.71
N ALA A 270 25.35 -1.52 9.01
CA ALA A 270 24.59 -0.84 10.05
C ALA A 270 24.47 0.70 9.93
N PRO A 271 25.51 1.47 9.55
CA PRO A 271 25.37 2.92 9.38
C PRO A 271 24.32 3.33 8.33
N VAL A 272 24.09 2.49 7.32
CA VAL A 272 23.17 2.78 6.22
C VAL A 272 21.72 2.77 6.68
N PRO A 273 21.15 1.65 7.18
CA PRO A 273 19.77 1.64 7.68
C PRO A 273 19.59 2.60 8.85
N LEU A 274 20.57 2.71 9.74
CA LEU A 274 20.48 3.60 10.90
C LEU A 274 20.31 5.06 10.46
N SER A 275 21.15 5.55 9.54
CA SER A 275 21.05 6.92 9.02
C SER A 275 19.71 7.19 8.33
N ARG A 276 19.16 6.21 7.64
CA ARG A 276 17.86 6.31 6.95
C ARG A 276 16.67 6.26 7.91
N MET A 277 16.80 5.62 9.06
CA MET A 277 15.78 5.55 10.09
C MET A 277 15.70 6.80 10.97
N MET A 278 16.80 7.55 11.13
CA MET A 278 16.84 8.74 11.99
C MET A 278 15.76 9.79 11.64
N PRO A 279 15.50 10.16 10.38
CA PRO A 279 14.43 11.09 10.03
C PRO A 279 13.03 10.59 10.42
N LEU A 280 12.79 9.28 10.29
CA LEU A 280 11.54 8.67 10.73
C LEU A 280 11.41 8.76 12.25
N LEU A 281 12.41 8.33 12.98
CA LEU A 281 12.41 8.38 14.45
C LEU A 281 12.20 9.81 14.93
N SER A 282 12.92 10.79 14.37
CA SER A 282 12.73 12.22 14.66
C SER A 282 11.29 12.68 14.39
N GLY A 283 10.66 12.18 13.35
CA GLY A 283 9.27 12.53 13.00
C GLY A 283 8.22 11.95 13.94
N ILE A 284 8.51 10.82 14.59
CA ILE A 284 7.54 10.10 15.45
C ILE A 284 7.78 10.25 16.96
N VAL A 285 8.91 10.82 17.40
CA VAL A 285 9.23 10.90 18.85
C VAL A 285 8.18 11.64 19.70
N THR A 286 7.44 12.56 19.11
CA THR A 286 6.33 13.26 19.78
C THR A 286 5.00 12.51 19.66
N ARG A 287 4.97 11.39 18.93
CA ARG A 287 3.78 10.57 18.69
C ARG A 287 3.98 9.18 19.30
N THR A 288 3.76 9.09 20.60
CA THR A 288 4.02 7.90 21.42
C THR A 288 3.45 6.60 20.82
N THR A 289 2.31 6.66 20.14
CA THR A 289 1.67 5.50 19.51
C THR A 289 2.56 4.77 18.50
N TYR A 290 3.35 5.50 17.70
CA TYR A 290 4.25 4.88 16.73
C TYR A 290 5.51 4.29 17.40
N LEU A 291 6.00 4.93 18.46
CA LEU A 291 7.08 4.36 19.27
C LEU A 291 6.64 3.06 19.94
N GLU A 292 5.40 3.04 20.48
CA GLU A 292 4.80 1.84 21.08
C GLU A 292 4.61 0.74 20.04
N LEU A 293 4.19 1.07 18.80
CA LEU A 293 4.10 0.09 17.71
C LEU A 293 5.44 -0.63 17.50
N LEU A 294 6.51 0.14 17.33
CA LEU A 294 7.84 -0.44 17.07
C LEU A 294 8.39 -1.20 18.28
N SER A 295 8.07 -0.75 19.50
CA SER A 295 8.50 -1.40 20.74
C SER A 295 7.77 -2.70 21.02
N GLU A 296 6.45 -2.76 20.73
CA GLU A 296 5.59 -3.88 21.05
C GLU A 296 5.56 -4.97 19.97
N PHE A 297 6.00 -4.64 18.75
CA PHE A 297 6.00 -5.56 17.60
C PHE A 297 7.42 -5.70 17.01
N PRO A 298 8.26 -6.58 17.58
CA PRO A 298 9.63 -6.81 17.08
C PRO A 298 9.67 -7.20 15.59
N GLY A 299 8.64 -7.90 15.10
CA GLY A 299 8.49 -8.22 13.68
C GLY A 299 8.39 -6.97 12.82
N ALA A 300 7.59 -5.99 13.22
CA ALA A 300 7.46 -4.73 12.51
C ALA A 300 8.79 -3.94 12.49
N LEU A 301 9.51 -3.95 13.61
CA LEU A 301 10.85 -3.33 13.70
C LEU A 301 11.84 -4.02 12.74
N LYS A 302 11.87 -5.34 12.67
CA LYS A 302 12.73 -6.09 11.73
C LYS A 302 12.40 -5.78 10.28
N HIS A 303 11.11 -5.71 9.91
CA HIS A 303 10.69 -5.31 8.57
C HIS A 303 11.10 -3.86 8.26
N LEU A 304 10.94 -2.95 9.21
CA LEU A 304 11.40 -1.56 9.09
C LEU A 304 12.90 -1.48 8.78
N ILE A 305 13.71 -2.17 9.58
CA ILE A 305 15.18 -2.20 9.40
C ILE A 305 15.53 -2.75 8.01
N SER A 306 14.93 -3.87 7.62
CA SER A 306 15.20 -4.51 6.33
C SER A 306 14.84 -3.62 5.15
N LEU A 307 13.68 -2.97 5.20
CA LEU A 307 13.22 -2.06 4.15
C LEU A 307 14.07 -0.79 4.08
N CYS A 308 14.44 -0.20 5.21
CA CYS A 308 15.33 0.96 5.26
C CYS A 308 16.75 0.63 4.77
N ALA A 309 17.24 -0.56 5.07
CA ALA A 309 18.52 -1.03 4.56
C ALA A 309 18.50 -1.17 3.02
N ALA A 310 17.42 -1.74 2.49
CA ALA A 310 17.29 -2.03 1.06
C ALA A 310 16.98 -0.77 0.21
N SER A 311 16.20 0.19 0.73
CA SER A 311 15.69 1.30 -0.09
C SER A 311 15.59 2.62 0.66
N PRO A 312 16.35 3.65 0.24
CA PRO A 312 16.17 5.02 0.73
C PRO A 312 14.80 5.60 0.34
N MET A 313 14.25 5.24 -0.81
CA MET A 313 12.91 5.67 -1.21
C MET A 313 11.85 5.22 -0.20
N VAL A 314 11.90 3.96 0.21
CA VAL A 314 10.97 3.42 1.21
C VAL A 314 11.20 4.08 2.57
N ALA A 315 12.45 4.24 2.99
CA ALA A 315 12.79 4.92 4.24
C ALA A 315 12.25 6.36 4.28
N ASN A 316 12.45 7.13 3.20
CA ASN A 316 11.96 8.50 3.08
C ASN A 316 10.42 8.57 3.06
N LYS A 317 9.76 7.60 2.42
CA LYS A 317 8.29 7.50 2.45
C LYS A 317 7.76 7.23 3.85
N LEU A 318 8.35 6.28 4.58
CA LEU A 318 7.99 5.98 5.97
C LEU A 318 8.22 7.18 6.89
N ALA A 319 9.33 7.89 6.72
CA ALA A 319 9.63 9.10 7.47
C ALA A 319 8.62 10.22 7.21
N ARG A 320 8.19 10.37 5.96
CA ARG A 320 7.22 11.41 5.55
C ARG A 320 5.78 11.05 5.92
N TYR A 321 5.44 9.77 5.87
CA TYR A 321 4.09 9.26 6.13
C TYR A 321 4.12 8.14 7.19
N PRO A 322 4.31 8.47 8.48
CA PRO A 322 4.43 7.46 9.54
C PRO A 322 3.24 6.52 9.68
N LEU A 323 2.07 6.89 9.16
CA LEU A 323 0.89 6.02 9.11
C LEU A 323 1.18 4.68 8.39
N LEU A 324 2.15 4.67 7.48
CA LEU A 324 2.58 3.46 6.77
C LEU A 324 3.25 2.41 7.67
N LEU A 325 3.66 2.78 8.88
CA LEU A 325 4.19 1.81 9.87
C LEU A 325 3.17 0.73 10.22
N ASP A 326 1.88 1.03 10.09
CA ASP A 326 0.80 0.04 10.29
C ASP A 326 0.89 -1.15 9.31
N GLU A 327 1.42 -0.92 8.10
CA GLU A 327 1.57 -1.98 7.09
C GLU A 327 2.66 -3.00 7.47
N LEU A 328 3.57 -2.65 8.38
CA LEU A 328 4.65 -3.52 8.83
C LEU A 328 4.20 -4.59 9.83
N LEU A 329 2.97 -4.49 10.34
CA LEU A 329 2.44 -5.39 11.38
C LEU A 329 2.10 -6.78 10.85
N ASP A 330 1.74 -6.88 9.57
CA ASP A 330 1.34 -8.13 8.94
C ASP A 330 2.24 -8.44 7.74
N PRO A 331 3.22 -9.34 7.89
CA PRO A 331 4.13 -9.69 6.81
C PRO A 331 3.43 -10.34 5.61
N ASN A 332 2.29 -11.00 5.81
CA ASN A 332 1.56 -11.62 4.70
C ASN A 332 0.98 -10.56 3.77
N THR A 333 0.41 -9.50 4.31
CA THR A 333 -0.09 -8.38 3.49
C THR A 333 1.03 -7.49 2.99
N LEU A 334 2.10 -7.29 3.76
CA LEU A 334 3.23 -6.44 3.37
C LEU A 334 3.96 -6.95 2.13
N TYR A 335 4.22 -8.25 2.04
CA TYR A 335 5.00 -8.86 0.94
C TYR A 335 4.13 -9.53 -0.13
N GLN A 336 2.80 -9.48 0.02
CA GLN A 336 1.84 -9.97 -0.96
C GLN A 336 0.94 -8.83 -1.41
N PRO A 337 1.30 -8.14 -2.51
CA PRO A 337 0.45 -7.10 -3.06
C PRO A 337 -0.94 -7.60 -3.37
N THR A 338 -1.93 -6.72 -3.31
CA THR A 338 -3.31 -6.97 -3.71
C THR A 338 -3.35 -7.62 -5.10
N ALA A 339 -4.23 -8.60 -5.30
CA ALA A 339 -4.43 -9.21 -6.61
C ALA A 339 -4.76 -8.14 -7.66
N THR A 340 -4.22 -8.27 -8.86
CA THR A 340 -4.27 -7.23 -9.90
C THR A 340 -5.69 -6.81 -10.28
N ASP A 341 -6.65 -7.69 -10.19
CA ASP A 341 -8.08 -7.45 -10.45
C ASP A 341 -8.87 -6.91 -9.23
N ALA A 342 -8.28 -6.95 -8.03
CA ALA A 342 -8.94 -6.59 -6.78
C ALA A 342 -8.73 -5.13 -6.33
N TYR A 343 -7.80 -4.38 -6.93
CA TYR A 343 -7.48 -3.00 -6.52
C TYR A 343 -8.70 -2.06 -6.48
N ARG A 344 -9.58 -2.14 -7.49
CA ARG A 344 -10.79 -1.30 -7.55
C ARG A 344 -11.76 -1.62 -6.42
N ASP A 345 -11.96 -2.90 -6.12
CA ASP A 345 -12.88 -3.34 -5.08
C ASP A 345 -12.33 -3.02 -3.69
N GLU A 346 -11.04 -3.24 -3.44
CA GLU A 346 -10.42 -2.84 -2.18
C GLU A 346 -10.47 -1.33 -1.96
N LEU A 347 -10.18 -0.54 -2.99
CA LEU A 347 -10.28 0.92 -2.90
C LEU A 347 -11.71 1.37 -2.62
N ARG A 348 -12.71 0.78 -3.30
CA ARG A 348 -14.12 1.07 -3.04
C ARG A 348 -14.50 0.75 -1.60
N GLN A 349 -14.14 -0.42 -1.09
CA GLN A 349 -14.38 -0.81 0.31
C GLN A 349 -13.68 0.14 1.29
N TYR A 350 -12.46 0.57 0.96
CA TYR A 350 -11.72 1.54 1.77
C TYR A 350 -12.43 2.89 1.84
N LEU A 351 -12.94 3.40 0.72
CA LEU A 351 -13.66 4.66 0.64
C LEU A 351 -15.04 4.62 1.30
N LEU A 352 -15.73 3.48 1.33
CA LEU A 352 -17.00 3.32 2.04
C LEU A 352 -16.90 3.57 3.55
N ARG A 353 -15.71 3.57 4.12
CA ARG A 353 -15.46 3.88 5.53
C ARG A 353 -15.42 5.40 5.82
N VAL A 354 -15.46 6.20 4.76
CA VAL A 354 -15.36 7.67 4.82
C VAL A 354 -16.68 8.26 4.34
N PRO A 355 -17.25 9.25 5.03
CA PRO A 355 -18.45 9.93 4.57
C PRO A 355 -18.27 10.48 3.15
N GLU A 356 -19.25 10.22 2.27
CA GLU A 356 -19.18 10.60 0.86
C GLU A 356 -19.18 12.12 0.68
N GLU A 357 -19.81 12.84 1.61
CA GLU A 357 -19.89 14.32 1.63
C GLU A 357 -18.59 14.97 2.12
N ASP A 358 -17.71 14.24 2.81
CA ASP A 358 -16.45 14.77 3.33
C ASP A 358 -15.33 14.64 2.28
N GLU A 359 -15.27 15.63 1.39
CA GLU A 359 -14.29 15.66 0.31
C GLU A 359 -12.84 15.57 0.80
N GLU A 360 -12.51 16.28 1.88
CA GLU A 360 -11.14 16.29 2.42
C GLU A 360 -10.73 14.90 2.90
N GLN A 361 -11.60 14.23 3.64
CA GLN A 361 -11.35 12.86 4.08
C GLN A 361 -11.32 11.86 2.93
N GLN A 362 -12.16 12.02 1.90
CA GLN A 362 -12.13 11.19 0.70
C GLN A 362 -10.80 11.34 -0.04
N LEU A 363 -10.33 12.57 -0.22
CA LEU A 363 -9.03 12.84 -0.85
C LEU A 363 -7.86 12.28 -0.06
N GLU A 364 -7.90 12.42 1.26
CA GLU A 364 -6.87 11.87 2.13
C GLU A 364 -6.86 10.33 2.07
N ALA A 365 -8.04 9.70 2.08
CA ALA A 365 -8.17 8.24 1.99
C ALA A 365 -7.61 7.68 0.68
N LEU A 366 -7.85 8.34 -0.46
CA LEU A 366 -7.26 7.95 -1.75
C LEU A 366 -5.72 7.94 -1.70
N ARG A 367 -5.14 8.96 -1.07
CA ARG A 367 -3.67 9.08 -0.96
C ARG A 367 -3.09 8.04 -0.01
N GLN A 368 -3.72 7.83 1.13
CA GLN A 368 -3.32 6.80 2.10
C GLN A 368 -3.37 5.41 1.46
N PHE A 369 -4.44 5.10 0.74
CA PHE A 369 -4.57 3.83 0.01
C PHE A 369 -3.43 3.65 -1.01
N LYS A 370 -3.18 4.68 -1.84
CA LYS A 370 -2.06 4.65 -2.80
C LYS A 370 -0.73 4.40 -2.11
N GLN A 371 -0.41 5.13 -1.05
CA GLN A 371 0.86 5.00 -0.34
C GLN A 371 1.03 3.60 0.26
N ALA A 372 -0.02 3.05 0.88
CA ALA A 372 0.00 1.71 1.46
C ALA A 372 0.23 0.64 0.37
N GLN A 373 -0.51 0.70 -0.73
CA GLN A 373 -0.36 -0.26 -1.83
C GLN A 373 1.01 -0.16 -2.51
N MET A 374 1.53 1.05 -2.71
CA MET A 374 2.89 1.24 -3.25
C MET A 374 3.97 0.70 -2.32
N LEU A 375 3.80 0.80 -1.00
CA LEU A 375 4.72 0.20 -0.04
C LEU A 375 4.72 -1.32 -0.13
N ARG A 376 3.55 -1.95 -0.25
CA ARG A 376 3.43 -3.41 -0.43
C ARG A 376 4.10 -3.89 -1.71
N VAL A 377 3.89 -3.19 -2.82
CA VAL A 377 4.55 -3.51 -4.09
C VAL A 377 6.08 -3.35 -3.96
N ALA A 378 6.56 -2.26 -3.35
CA ALA A 378 7.98 -2.04 -3.15
C ALA A 378 8.61 -3.08 -2.21
N ALA A 379 7.92 -3.48 -1.14
CA ALA A 379 8.39 -4.53 -0.23
C ALA A 379 8.51 -5.88 -0.93
N ALA A 380 7.53 -6.25 -1.76
CA ALA A 380 7.56 -7.49 -2.54
C ALA A 380 8.65 -7.48 -3.64
N ASP A 381 8.88 -6.32 -4.26
CA ASP A 381 9.97 -6.10 -5.22
C ASP A 381 11.34 -6.25 -4.55
N ILE A 382 11.56 -5.58 -3.42
CA ILE A 382 12.79 -5.67 -2.61
C ILE A 382 13.04 -7.11 -2.14
N ALA A 383 11.99 -7.84 -1.76
CA ALA A 383 12.08 -9.24 -1.36
C ALA A 383 12.34 -10.20 -2.55
N GLY A 384 12.35 -9.70 -3.79
CA GLY A 384 12.57 -10.50 -4.99
C GLY A 384 11.41 -11.44 -5.36
N THR A 385 10.23 -11.22 -4.79
CA THR A 385 9.03 -12.05 -5.06
C THR A 385 8.26 -11.61 -6.30
N LEU A 386 8.51 -10.40 -6.82
CA LEU A 386 7.89 -9.85 -8.02
C LEU A 386 8.91 -9.55 -9.10
N PRO A 387 8.80 -10.16 -10.31
CA PRO A 387 9.56 -9.71 -11.49
C PRO A 387 9.15 -8.28 -11.90
N VAL A 388 10.07 -7.54 -12.52
CA VAL A 388 9.87 -6.12 -12.94
C VAL A 388 8.57 -5.87 -13.71
N MET A 389 8.19 -6.78 -14.59
CA MET A 389 6.95 -6.67 -15.37
C MET A 389 5.72 -6.77 -14.46
N LYS A 390 5.76 -7.60 -13.43
CA LYS A 390 4.68 -7.72 -12.44
C LYS A 390 4.62 -6.51 -11.52
N VAL A 391 5.74 -5.94 -11.13
CA VAL A 391 5.79 -4.65 -10.41
C VAL A 391 5.05 -3.58 -11.21
N SER A 392 5.35 -3.45 -12.50
CA SER A 392 4.68 -2.49 -13.39
C SER A 392 3.20 -2.77 -13.58
N ASP A 393 2.80 -4.03 -13.67
CA ASP A 393 1.39 -4.43 -13.73
C ASP A 393 0.65 -3.93 -12.47
N HIS A 394 1.19 -4.19 -11.27
CA HIS A 394 0.59 -3.74 -10.01
C HIS A 394 0.48 -2.21 -9.92
N LEU A 395 1.56 -1.50 -10.27
CA LEU A 395 1.54 -0.03 -10.26
C LEU A 395 0.54 0.54 -11.27
N THR A 396 0.36 -0.11 -12.43
CA THR A 396 -0.61 0.28 -13.44
C THR A 396 -2.04 0.02 -12.99
N TRP A 397 -2.34 -1.17 -12.43
CA TRP A 397 -3.66 -1.49 -11.89
C TRP A 397 -4.04 -0.57 -10.72
N LEU A 398 -3.10 -0.24 -9.86
CA LEU A 398 -3.31 0.74 -8.79
C LEU A 398 -3.66 2.12 -9.35
N ALA A 399 -2.93 2.61 -10.36
CA ALA A 399 -3.21 3.89 -11.00
C ALA A 399 -4.59 3.91 -11.65
N GLU A 400 -4.99 2.84 -12.33
CA GLU A 400 -6.32 2.70 -12.94
C GLU A 400 -7.44 2.69 -11.90
N ALA A 401 -7.26 2.01 -10.78
CA ALA A 401 -8.22 2.02 -9.68
C ALA A 401 -8.40 3.43 -9.10
N ILE A 402 -7.30 4.18 -8.97
CA ILE A 402 -7.34 5.57 -8.49
C ILE A 402 -7.99 6.49 -9.52
N ILE A 403 -7.69 6.33 -10.81
CA ILE A 403 -8.37 7.09 -11.88
C ILE A 403 -9.88 6.85 -11.82
N ASP A 404 -10.32 5.60 -11.70
CA ASP A 404 -11.74 5.24 -11.58
C ASP A 404 -12.41 5.96 -10.40
N ALA A 405 -11.79 5.93 -9.22
CA ALA A 405 -12.31 6.58 -8.02
C ALA A 405 -12.35 8.12 -8.15
N VAL A 406 -11.30 8.73 -8.72
CA VAL A 406 -11.23 10.18 -8.93
C VAL A 406 -12.29 10.65 -9.94
N VAL A 407 -12.45 9.93 -11.04
CA VAL A 407 -13.50 10.23 -12.02
C VAL A 407 -14.88 10.09 -11.40
N HIS A 408 -15.11 9.04 -10.61
CA HIS A 408 -16.37 8.85 -9.89
C HIS A 408 -16.68 10.02 -8.95
N GLN A 409 -15.71 10.42 -8.13
CA GLN A 409 -15.88 11.54 -7.19
C GLN A 409 -16.16 12.86 -7.92
N ALA A 410 -15.38 13.16 -8.98
CA ALA A 410 -15.60 14.34 -9.79
C ALA A 410 -16.96 14.33 -10.47
N TRP A 411 -17.41 13.19 -10.98
CA TRP A 411 -18.71 13.01 -11.60
C TRP A 411 -19.85 13.29 -10.63
N VAL A 412 -19.84 12.69 -9.45
CA VAL A 412 -20.87 12.91 -8.41
C VAL A 412 -21.00 14.39 -8.07
N GLN A 413 -19.87 15.08 -7.90
CA GLN A 413 -19.86 16.52 -7.59
C GLN A 413 -20.41 17.37 -8.75
N MET A 414 -20.08 17.02 -9.98
CA MET A 414 -20.56 17.72 -11.17
C MET A 414 -22.06 17.53 -11.38
N VAL A 415 -22.55 16.30 -11.22
CA VAL A 415 -23.98 15.97 -11.34
C VAL A 415 -24.80 16.63 -10.23
N ALA A 416 -24.31 16.63 -8.99
CA ALA A 416 -24.97 17.34 -7.88
C ALA A 416 -25.14 18.85 -8.15
N ARG A 417 -24.21 19.45 -8.92
CA ARG A 417 -24.24 20.89 -9.21
C ARG A 417 -24.98 21.29 -10.46
N TYR A 418 -24.93 20.46 -11.52
CA TYR A 418 -25.40 20.82 -12.85
C TYR A 418 -26.39 19.83 -13.44
N GLY A 419 -26.65 18.68 -12.80
CA GLY A 419 -27.34 17.55 -13.40
C GLY A 419 -26.49 16.80 -14.40
N GLN A 420 -27.07 15.81 -15.06
CA GLN A 420 -26.41 15.02 -16.10
C GLN A 420 -26.62 15.64 -17.48
N PRO A 421 -25.70 15.46 -18.45
CA PRO A 421 -25.98 15.76 -19.86
C PRO A 421 -27.17 14.97 -20.37
N LYS A 422 -28.14 15.63 -21.00
CA LYS A 422 -29.44 15.03 -21.40
C LYS A 422 -29.31 13.87 -22.40
N HIS A 423 -28.20 13.76 -23.15
CA HIS A 423 -27.97 12.62 -24.06
C HIS A 423 -27.69 11.30 -23.32
N LEU A 424 -27.51 11.33 -22.02
CA LEU A 424 -27.31 10.14 -21.19
C LEU A 424 -28.61 9.59 -20.58
N ALA A 425 -29.76 10.26 -20.78
CA ALA A 425 -31.00 9.96 -20.07
C ALA A 425 -31.49 8.49 -20.25
N ASP A 426 -31.25 7.91 -21.42
CA ASP A 426 -31.73 6.58 -21.78
C ASP A 426 -30.61 5.55 -21.94
N ARG A 427 -29.41 5.82 -21.39
CA ARG A 427 -28.27 4.91 -21.53
C ARG A 427 -27.46 4.79 -20.22
N GLU A 428 -26.87 3.62 -20.04
CA GLU A 428 -25.89 3.41 -19.02
C GLU A 428 -24.55 4.04 -19.41
N GLY A 429 -23.86 4.63 -18.43
CA GLY A 429 -22.55 5.22 -18.63
C GLY A 429 -22.51 6.72 -18.41
N ARG A 430 -21.34 7.30 -18.58
CA ARG A 430 -21.06 8.72 -18.31
C ARG A 430 -20.72 9.53 -19.56
N GLY A 431 -20.67 8.88 -20.72
CA GLY A 431 -20.26 9.54 -21.96
C GLY A 431 -18.84 10.12 -21.90
N PHE A 432 -17.97 9.53 -21.10
CA PHE A 432 -16.64 10.04 -20.78
C PHE A 432 -15.61 8.91 -20.78
N ALA A 433 -14.41 9.19 -21.27
CA ALA A 433 -13.29 8.26 -21.24
C ALA A 433 -11.99 8.96 -20.91
N VAL A 434 -11.13 8.24 -20.20
CA VAL A 434 -9.73 8.64 -19.95
C VAL A 434 -8.83 7.68 -20.71
N VAL A 435 -7.95 8.23 -21.53
CA VAL A 435 -6.98 7.48 -22.31
C VAL A 435 -5.61 7.67 -21.66
N GLY A 436 -4.96 6.57 -21.32
CA GLY A 436 -3.58 6.55 -20.86
C GLY A 436 -2.60 6.41 -22.02
N TYR A 437 -1.58 7.25 -22.01
CA TYR A 437 -0.45 7.24 -22.95
C TYR A 437 0.83 6.80 -22.24
N GLY A 438 1.91 6.74 -22.97
CA GLY A 438 3.25 6.55 -22.45
C GLY A 438 3.37 5.29 -21.59
N LYS A 439 3.90 5.43 -20.39
CA LYS A 439 4.10 4.29 -19.46
C LYS A 439 2.79 3.70 -18.97
N LEU A 440 1.77 4.53 -18.72
CA LEU A 440 0.46 4.06 -18.30
C LEU A 440 -0.24 3.26 -19.41
N GLY A 441 -0.23 3.80 -20.63
CA GLY A 441 -0.78 3.13 -21.80
C GLY A 441 -0.06 1.83 -22.13
N GLY A 442 1.26 1.79 -21.94
CA GLY A 442 2.11 0.64 -22.19
C GLY A 442 2.26 -0.37 -21.05
N TRP A 443 1.51 -0.27 -19.97
CA TRP A 443 1.63 -1.14 -18.79
C TRP A 443 3.03 -1.13 -18.14
N GLU A 444 3.66 0.03 -18.09
CA GLU A 444 5.07 0.18 -17.75
C GLU A 444 5.33 1.22 -16.67
N LEU A 445 4.35 1.47 -15.79
CA LEU A 445 4.51 2.41 -14.69
C LEU A 445 5.65 1.98 -13.74
N GLY A 446 6.40 2.97 -13.29
CA GLY A 446 7.37 2.86 -12.21
C GLY A 446 6.91 3.62 -10.96
N TYR A 447 7.70 3.56 -9.89
CA TYR A 447 7.36 4.15 -8.59
C TYR A 447 7.16 5.68 -8.61
N SER A 448 7.87 6.38 -9.48
CA SER A 448 7.84 7.85 -9.61
C SER A 448 7.25 8.33 -10.93
N SER A 449 6.53 7.46 -11.65
CA SER A 449 5.94 7.84 -12.93
C SER A 449 4.79 8.83 -12.75
N ASP A 450 4.75 9.82 -13.61
CA ASP A 450 3.58 10.64 -13.90
C ASP A 450 2.56 9.87 -14.76
N LEU A 451 1.37 10.41 -14.89
CA LEU A 451 0.31 9.85 -15.73
C LEU A 451 0.11 10.75 -16.96
N ASP A 452 0.40 10.22 -18.13
CA ASP A 452 0.07 10.84 -19.39
C ASP A 452 -1.39 10.52 -19.73
N LEU A 453 -2.28 11.50 -19.61
CA LEU A 453 -3.73 11.33 -19.77
C LEU A 453 -4.30 12.28 -20.81
N ILE A 454 -5.26 11.81 -21.58
CA ILE A 454 -6.20 12.66 -22.32
C ILE A 454 -7.63 12.28 -21.97
N PHE A 455 -8.56 13.22 -22.16
CA PHE A 455 -9.96 13.08 -21.83
C PHE A 455 -10.81 13.20 -23.09
N LEU A 456 -11.74 12.24 -23.26
CA LEU A 456 -12.67 12.19 -24.38
C LEU A 456 -14.10 12.14 -23.89
N HIS A 457 -15.02 12.71 -24.67
CA HIS A 457 -16.47 12.59 -24.47
C HIS A 457 -17.20 12.28 -25.79
N ASP A 458 -18.45 11.86 -25.70
CA ASP A 458 -19.33 11.61 -26.84
C ASP A 458 -20.54 12.52 -26.88
N CYS A 459 -20.51 13.64 -26.16
CA CYS A 459 -21.60 14.58 -26.09
C CYS A 459 -21.83 15.27 -27.45
N PRO A 460 -23.04 15.16 -28.04
CA PRO A 460 -23.38 15.91 -29.24
C PRO A 460 -23.39 17.42 -29.01
N VAL A 461 -23.36 18.18 -30.10
CA VAL A 461 -23.51 19.64 -30.07
C VAL A 461 -24.94 20.00 -29.59
N ASP A 462 -25.07 21.12 -28.88
CA ASP A 462 -26.34 21.69 -28.41
C ASP A 462 -27.12 20.83 -27.38
N VAL A 463 -26.44 19.94 -26.69
CA VAL A 463 -26.99 19.19 -25.55
C VAL A 463 -26.73 19.94 -24.25
N MET A 464 -27.77 20.15 -23.44
CA MET A 464 -27.70 20.77 -22.11
C MET A 464 -27.75 19.71 -21.02
N THR A 465 -27.35 20.07 -19.80
CA THR A 465 -27.57 19.25 -18.60
C THR A 465 -29.01 19.39 -18.11
N ASP A 466 -29.47 18.48 -17.24
CA ASP A 466 -30.84 18.39 -16.72
C ASP A 466 -31.05 18.93 -15.31
N GLY A 467 -30.02 19.54 -14.70
CA GLY A 467 -30.11 20.08 -13.35
C GLY A 467 -30.75 21.45 -13.26
N GLU A 468 -30.97 21.95 -12.05
CA GLU A 468 -31.47 23.29 -11.81
C GLU A 468 -30.61 24.40 -12.44
N ARG A 469 -29.31 24.17 -12.52
CA ARG A 469 -28.33 25.05 -13.16
C ARG A 469 -27.84 24.37 -14.46
N GLU A 470 -28.64 24.49 -15.49
CA GLU A 470 -28.28 23.95 -16.80
C GLU A 470 -27.01 24.59 -17.39
N ILE A 471 -26.12 23.78 -17.95
CA ILE A 471 -24.98 24.19 -18.74
C ILE A 471 -24.87 23.36 -20.01
N ASP A 472 -24.14 23.87 -21.00
CA ASP A 472 -23.81 23.12 -22.22
C ASP A 472 -23.04 21.83 -21.86
N GLY A 473 -23.39 20.71 -22.51
CA GLY A 473 -22.81 19.40 -22.20
C GLY A 473 -21.29 19.34 -22.42
N ARG A 474 -20.78 20.01 -23.44
CA ARG A 474 -19.31 20.09 -23.66
C ARG A 474 -18.64 20.90 -22.57
N GLN A 475 -19.27 21.97 -22.07
CA GLN A 475 -18.79 22.72 -20.93
C GLN A 475 -18.83 21.87 -19.64
N PHE A 476 -19.85 21.01 -19.50
CA PHE A 476 -19.88 20.06 -18.40
C PHE A 476 -18.66 19.14 -18.39
N TYR A 477 -18.32 18.52 -19.52
CA TYR A 477 -17.15 17.65 -19.61
C TYR A 477 -15.82 18.39 -19.46
N LEU A 478 -15.73 19.64 -19.92
CA LEU A 478 -14.56 20.48 -19.67
C LEU A 478 -14.34 20.71 -18.16
N ARG A 479 -15.41 21.06 -17.46
CA ARG A 479 -15.36 21.27 -16.00
C ARG A 479 -15.10 19.97 -15.25
N LEU A 480 -15.65 18.84 -15.74
CA LEU A 480 -15.34 17.52 -15.20
C LEU A 480 -13.84 17.22 -15.30
N ALA A 481 -13.25 17.40 -16.48
CA ALA A 481 -11.81 17.19 -16.67
C ALA A 481 -10.97 18.12 -15.80
N GLN A 482 -11.33 19.40 -15.69
CA GLN A 482 -10.67 20.36 -14.80
C GLN A 482 -10.77 19.90 -13.33
N ARG A 483 -11.91 19.38 -12.91
CA ARG A 483 -12.12 18.86 -11.56
C ARG A 483 -11.26 17.63 -11.31
N ILE A 484 -11.17 16.71 -12.27
CA ILE A 484 -10.29 15.54 -12.19
C ILE A 484 -8.83 15.98 -12.00
N MET A 485 -8.35 16.90 -12.83
CA MET A 485 -6.99 17.45 -12.72
C MET A 485 -6.74 18.08 -11.35
N HIS A 486 -7.71 18.82 -10.83
CA HIS A 486 -7.62 19.41 -9.50
C HIS A 486 -7.53 18.34 -8.39
N LEU A 487 -8.35 17.30 -8.44
CA LEU A 487 -8.33 16.21 -7.45
C LEU A 487 -6.98 15.47 -7.44
N PHE A 488 -6.36 15.28 -8.59
CA PHE A 488 -5.02 14.67 -8.67
C PHE A 488 -3.93 15.56 -8.07
N SER A 489 -3.96 16.85 -8.34
CA SER A 489 -2.91 17.81 -7.98
C SER A 489 -3.07 18.40 -6.57
N THR A 490 -4.26 18.34 -5.98
CA THR A 490 -4.50 18.85 -4.62
C THR A 490 -3.58 18.15 -3.62
N ARG A 491 -2.86 18.93 -2.83
CA ARG A 491 -1.95 18.42 -1.81
C ARG A 491 -2.65 18.30 -0.47
N THR A 492 -2.58 17.13 0.14
CA THR A 492 -3.02 16.87 1.51
C THR A 492 -1.83 16.51 2.40
N SER A 493 -2.08 16.11 3.65
CA SER A 493 -1.04 15.60 4.55
C SER A 493 -0.31 14.37 4.00
N SER A 494 -1.00 13.53 3.20
CA SER A 494 -0.45 12.37 2.50
C SER A 494 0.10 12.66 1.09
N GLY A 495 0.28 13.94 0.74
CA GLY A 495 0.87 14.38 -0.52
C GLY A 495 -0.14 14.59 -1.64
N ILE A 496 0.28 14.38 -2.89
CA ILE A 496 -0.55 14.40 -4.09
C ILE A 496 -0.84 12.96 -4.55
N LEU A 497 -1.90 12.78 -5.36
CA LEU A 497 -2.18 11.46 -5.94
C LEU A 497 -1.14 11.09 -7.00
N TYR A 498 -1.17 11.80 -8.12
CA TYR A 498 -0.20 11.67 -9.21
C TYR A 498 0.01 13.03 -9.86
N GLU A 499 1.17 13.25 -10.41
CA GLU A 499 1.38 14.27 -11.42
C GLU A 499 0.72 13.80 -12.71
N VAL A 500 -0.08 14.67 -13.35
CA VAL A 500 -0.79 14.36 -14.58
C VAL A 500 -0.32 15.27 -15.70
N ASP A 501 0.14 14.67 -16.80
CA ASP A 501 0.49 15.36 -18.02
C ASP A 501 -0.60 15.13 -19.08
N ALA A 502 -1.22 16.22 -19.50
CA ALA A 502 -2.26 16.19 -20.53
C ALA A 502 -1.80 16.80 -21.87
N ARG A 503 -0.49 16.97 -22.09
CA ARG A 503 0.07 17.62 -23.29
C ARG A 503 -0.02 16.79 -24.56
N LEU A 504 -0.29 15.48 -24.46
CA LEU A 504 -0.52 14.60 -25.61
C LEU A 504 -1.94 14.72 -26.22
N ARG A 505 -2.76 15.62 -25.70
CA ARG A 505 -4.07 15.94 -26.28
C ARG A 505 -3.95 16.65 -27.63
N PRO A 506 -4.97 16.63 -28.49
CA PRO A 506 -4.99 17.37 -29.76
C PRO A 506 -4.55 18.82 -29.59
N SER A 507 -3.64 19.28 -30.45
CA SER A 507 -3.00 20.61 -30.39
C SER A 507 -2.19 20.89 -29.11
N GLY A 508 -1.82 19.87 -28.35
CA GLY A 508 -0.97 19.98 -27.17
C GLY A 508 -1.51 20.92 -26.10
N ALA A 509 -0.63 21.71 -25.49
CA ALA A 509 -1.00 22.65 -24.44
C ALA A 509 -1.97 23.76 -24.91
N ALA A 510 -2.01 24.07 -26.19
CA ALA A 510 -2.93 25.05 -26.77
C ALA A 510 -4.35 24.50 -27.03
N GLY A 511 -4.49 23.17 -27.08
CA GLY A 511 -5.78 22.52 -27.34
C GLY A 511 -6.68 22.45 -26.12
N MET A 512 -7.96 22.10 -26.38
CA MET A 512 -8.96 21.88 -25.33
C MET A 512 -8.55 20.71 -24.43
N LEU A 513 -8.80 20.84 -23.12
CA LEU A 513 -8.47 19.81 -22.14
C LEU A 513 -9.24 18.51 -22.38
N VAL A 514 -10.46 18.60 -22.87
CA VAL A 514 -11.31 17.46 -23.25
C VAL A 514 -11.79 17.64 -24.69
N THR A 515 -11.87 16.56 -25.44
CA THR A 515 -12.20 16.57 -26.87
C THR A 515 -13.29 15.52 -27.14
N SER A 516 -14.20 15.77 -28.07
CA SER A 516 -15.13 14.74 -28.52
C SER A 516 -14.38 13.64 -29.28
N THR A 517 -14.91 12.41 -29.25
CA THR A 517 -14.32 11.29 -30.00
C THR A 517 -14.24 11.58 -31.50
N GLU A 518 -15.23 12.28 -32.06
CA GLU A 518 -15.22 12.68 -33.45
C GLU A 518 -14.14 13.68 -33.79
N ALA A 519 -13.98 14.74 -32.98
CA ALA A 519 -12.93 15.73 -33.16
C ALA A 519 -11.53 15.11 -32.94
N PHE A 520 -11.40 14.17 -32.03
CA PHE A 520 -10.16 13.42 -31.84
C PHE A 520 -9.80 12.58 -33.07
N ALA A 521 -10.78 11.88 -33.65
CA ALA A 521 -10.58 11.09 -34.86
C ALA A 521 -10.16 11.97 -36.06
N ASP A 522 -10.83 13.11 -36.24
CA ASP A 522 -10.53 14.06 -37.29
C ASP A 522 -9.11 14.65 -37.16
N TYR A 523 -8.77 15.07 -35.94
CA TYR A 523 -7.43 15.57 -35.65
C TYR A 523 -6.33 14.52 -35.96
N GLN A 524 -6.51 13.30 -35.48
CA GLN A 524 -5.54 12.21 -35.68
C GLN A 524 -5.36 11.87 -37.17
N LYS A 525 -6.42 12.00 -37.95
CA LYS A 525 -6.38 11.70 -39.38
C LYS A 525 -5.75 12.83 -40.21
N ASN A 526 -6.04 14.08 -39.87
CA ASN A 526 -5.77 15.23 -40.78
C ASN A 526 -4.69 16.17 -40.28
N GLU A 527 -4.42 16.26 -38.95
CA GLU A 527 -3.58 17.31 -38.39
C GLU A 527 -2.41 16.75 -37.57
N ALA A 528 -2.54 15.53 -37.00
CA ALA A 528 -1.53 14.98 -36.11
C ALA A 528 -0.20 14.68 -36.82
N TRP A 529 0.88 14.93 -36.13
CA TRP A 529 2.23 14.64 -36.61
C TRP A 529 2.60 13.15 -36.40
N THR A 530 3.58 12.67 -37.13
CA THR A 530 4.06 11.29 -37.02
C THR A 530 4.44 10.89 -35.59
N TRP A 531 5.05 11.78 -34.83
CA TRP A 531 5.39 11.52 -33.42
C TRP A 531 4.14 11.37 -32.53
N GLU A 532 3.02 12.03 -32.86
CA GLU A 532 1.75 11.83 -32.14
C GLU A 532 1.15 10.44 -32.47
N HIS A 533 1.30 9.99 -33.71
CA HIS A 533 0.94 8.62 -34.08
C HIS A 533 1.84 7.57 -33.42
N GLN A 534 3.14 7.86 -33.22
CA GLN A 534 4.02 7.02 -32.42
C GLN A 534 3.52 6.91 -30.97
N ALA A 535 3.15 8.06 -30.36
CA ALA A 535 2.56 8.07 -29.03
C ALA A 535 1.25 7.25 -28.96
N LEU A 536 0.44 7.32 -30.02
CA LEU A 536 -0.84 6.58 -30.10
C LEU A 536 -0.64 5.05 -30.13
N VAL A 537 0.49 4.54 -30.59
CA VAL A 537 0.83 3.09 -30.50
C VAL A 537 0.75 2.61 -29.05
N ARG A 538 1.15 3.43 -28.10
CA ARG A 538 1.16 3.12 -26.67
C ARG A 538 -0.04 3.67 -25.90
N ALA A 539 -1.13 3.99 -26.61
CA ALA A 539 -2.34 4.53 -26.00
C ALA A 539 -3.41 3.47 -25.81
N ARG A 540 -4.13 3.53 -24.69
CA ARG A 540 -5.30 2.71 -24.42
C ARG A 540 -6.28 3.42 -23.49
N VAL A 541 -7.55 3.06 -23.55
CA VAL A 541 -8.56 3.55 -22.59
C VAL A 541 -8.31 2.88 -21.24
N VAL A 542 -8.09 3.68 -20.21
CA VAL A 542 -7.87 3.24 -18.82
C VAL A 542 -9.11 3.39 -17.95
N TYR A 543 -10.03 4.28 -18.36
CA TYR A 543 -11.37 4.45 -17.80
C TYR A 543 -12.32 4.88 -18.90
N GLY A 544 -13.53 4.35 -18.90
CA GLY A 544 -14.58 4.82 -19.81
C GLY A 544 -15.68 3.82 -20.07
N ASP A 545 -16.75 4.32 -20.65
CA ASP A 545 -17.87 3.50 -21.08
C ASP A 545 -17.43 2.50 -22.15
N PRO A 546 -17.96 1.27 -22.18
CA PRO A 546 -17.60 0.26 -23.19
C PRO A 546 -17.74 0.75 -24.64
N GLN A 547 -18.73 1.58 -24.91
CA GLN A 547 -18.97 2.15 -26.24
C GLN A 547 -17.83 3.11 -26.64
N LEU A 548 -17.42 4.01 -25.72
CA LEU A 548 -16.31 4.95 -25.96
C LEU A 548 -14.97 4.21 -26.11
N LYS A 549 -14.76 3.16 -25.34
CA LYS A 549 -13.59 2.30 -25.51
C LYS A 549 -13.54 1.68 -26.90
N THR A 550 -14.65 1.12 -27.35
CA THR A 550 -14.77 0.53 -28.69
C THR A 550 -14.52 1.58 -29.79
N GLN A 551 -15.07 2.80 -29.63
CA GLN A 551 -14.84 3.90 -30.56
C GLN A 551 -13.37 4.31 -30.60
N PHE A 552 -12.73 4.47 -29.43
CA PHE A 552 -11.31 4.81 -29.38
C PHE A 552 -10.44 3.73 -30.01
N ASP A 553 -10.69 2.46 -29.72
CA ASP A 553 -9.93 1.34 -30.29
C ASP A 553 -10.08 1.30 -31.82
N ALA A 554 -11.26 1.61 -32.35
CA ALA A 554 -11.50 1.72 -33.78
C ALA A 554 -10.75 2.91 -34.41
N ILE A 555 -10.76 4.08 -33.77
CA ILE A 555 -10.01 5.27 -34.22
C ILE A 555 -8.52 4.97 -34.21
N ARG A 556 -8.00 4.45 -33.11
CA ARG A 556 -6.59 4.07 -32.97
C ARG A 556 -6.17 3.09 -34.05
N LYS A 557 -6.95 2.04 -34.27
CA LYS A 557 -6.68 1.05 -35.33
C LYS A 557 -6.69 1.69 -36.71
N ALA A 558 -7.67 2.53 -37.02
CA ALA A 558 -7.78 3.22 -38.32
C ALA A 558 -6.54 4.09 -38.60
N VAL A 559 -6.08 4.86 -37.60
CA VAL A 559 -4.88 5.72 -37.73
C VAL A 559 -3.63 4.87 -37.92
N MET A 560 -3.46 3.80 -37.14
CA MET A 560 -2.26 2.97 -37.20
C MET A 560 -2.18 2.14 -38.47
N THR A 561 -3.31 1.74 -39.05
CA THR A 561 -3.39 0.98 -40.31
C THR A 561 -3.41 1.86 -41.55
N THR A 562 -3.30 3.16 -41.43
CA THR A 562 -3.14 4.07 -42.57
C THR A 562 -1.84 3.74 -43.33
N PRO A 563 -1.87 3.53 -44.66
CA PRO A 563 -0.67 3.28 -45.45
C PRO A 563 0.32 4.43 -45.35
N ARG A 564 1.60 4.12 -45.17
CA ARG A 564 2.66 5.10 -45.02
C ARG A 564 3.82 4.79 -45.98
N GLU A 565 4.44 5.82 -46.51
CA GLU A 565 5.63 5.65 -47.30
C GLU A 565 6.82 5.39 -46.35
N GLY A 566 7.49 4.22 -46.54
CA GLY A 566 8.44 3.69 -45.58
C GLY A 566 9.67 4.57 -45.35
N CYS A 567 10.22 5.19 -46.42
CA CYS A 567 11.42 5.99 -46.27
C CYS A 567 11.13 7.34 -45.61
N THR A 568 9.98 7.95 -45.87
CA THR A 568 9.52 9.15 -45.18
C THR A 568 9.30 8.89 -43.71
N LEU A 569 8.56 7.81 -43.38
CA LEU A 569 8.34 7.41 -42.00
C LEU A 569 9.64 7.13 -41.25
N GLN A 570 10.56 6.39 -41.87
CA GLN A 570 11.88 6.10 -41.29
C GLN A 570 12.66 7.39 -40.96
N THR A 571 12.65 8.33 -41.88
CA THR A 571 13.34 9.61 -41.72
C THR A 571 12.71 10.44 -40.58
N GLU A 572 11.40 10.58 -40.57
CA GLU A 572 10.67 11.35 -39.55
C GLU A 572 10.87 10.76 -38.12
N VAL A 573 10.80 9.45 -37.99
CA VAL A 573 11.02 8.76 -36.70
C VAL A 573 12.46 8.96 -36.22
N ARG A 574 13.43 8.78 -37.11
CA ARG A 574 14.85 8.98 -36.80
C ARG A 574 15.15 10.43 -36.40
N GLU A 575 14.72 11.42 -37.20
CA GLU A 575 14.93 12.82 -36.91
C GLU A 575 14.29 13.22 -35.56
N MET A 576 13.10 12.74 -35.27
CA MET A 576 12.45 13.01 -33.99
C MET A 576 13.29 12.48 -32.83
N ARG A 577 13.83 11.27 -32.96
CA ARG A 577 14.70 10.67 -31.95
C ARG A 577 16.00 11.46 -31.76
N GLU A 578 16.60 11.93 -32.85
CA GLU A 578 17.81 12.77 -32.83
C GLU A 578 17.54 14.12 -32.16
N LYS A 579 16.40 14.75 -32.44
CA LYS A 579 15.94 15.98 -31.76
C LYS A 579 15.74 15.74 -30.25
N MET A 580 15.14 14.63 -29.87
CA MET A 580 15.00 14.28 -28.45
C MET A 580 16.36 14.07 -27.77
N ARG A 581 17.30 13.38 -28.41
CA ARG A 581 18.66 13.23 -27.89
C ARG A 581 19.38 14.57 -27.72
N ALA A 582 19.24 15.46 -28.66
CA ALA A 582 19.86 16.79 -28.60
C ALA A 582 19.31 17.66 -27.47
N HIS A 583 18.01 17.52 -27.15
CA HIS A 583 17.35 18.29 -26.10
C HIS A 583 17.48 17.67 -24.70
N LEU A 584 17.36 16.33 -24.61
CA LEU A 584 17.34 15.55 -23.38
C LEU A 584 18.68 14.84 -23.12
N GLY A 585 19.63 14.95 -24.04
CA GLY A 585 20.89 14.23 -24.02
C GLY A 585 21.65 14.37 -22.71
N ASN A 586 22.28 13.28 -22.34
CA ASN A 586 23.04 13.12 -21.12
C ASN A 586 24.14 14.21 -21.00
N LYS A 587 24.06 15.02 -19.97
CA LYS A 587 25.07 16.02 -19.63
C LYS A 587 26.33 15.40 -18.99
N HIS A 588 26.25 14.13 -18.60
CA HIS A 588 27.30 13.37 -17.95
C HIS A 588 27.99 12.46 -18.97
N ARG A 589 29.12 12.87 -19.52
CA ARG A 589 29.86 12.11 -20.55
C ARG A 589 30.50 10.80 -20.02
N ASP A 590 30.54 10.65 -18.72
CA ASP A 590 31.14 9.52 -18.00
C ASP A 590 30.11 8.45 -17.55
N ARG A 591 28.84 8.67 -17.85
CA ARG A 591 27.73 7.78 -17.46
C ARG A 591 26.80 7.50 -18.62
N PHE A 592 26.13 6.36 -18.57
CA PHE A 592 25.10 5.96 -19.52
C PHE A 592 23.71 6.24 -18.94
N ASP A 593 22.90 7.05 -19.63
CA ASP A 593 21.48 7.22 -19.34
C ASP A 593 20.69 6.07 -19.96
N ILE A 594 20.17 5.20 -19.10
CA ILE A 594 19.45 3.97 -19.50
C ILE A 594 18.25 4.27 -20.40
N LYS A 595 17.61 5.43 -20.22
CA LYS A 595 16.43 5.82 -20.99
C LYS A 595 16.78 6.57 -22.24
N ALA A 596 17.64 7.60 -22.14
CA ALA A 596 17.80 8.61 -23.16
C ALA A 596 18.97 8.38 -24.14
N ASP A 597 20.03 7.69 -23.71
CA ASP A 597 21.22 7.50 -24.55
C ASP A 597 21.00 6.43 -25.65
N GLU A 598 21.96 6.36 -26.54
CA GLU A 598 22.00 5.39 -27.64
C GLU A 598 22.10 3.96 -27.09
N GLY A 599 21.25 3.05 -27.59
CA GLY A 599 21.13 1.70 -27.08
C GLY A 599 20.28 1.57 -25.80
N GLY A 600 19.62 2.66 -25.40
CA GLY A 600 18.71 2.67 -24.24
C GLY A 600 17.27 2.32 -24.59
N ILE A 601 16.41 2.40 -23.56
CA ILE A 601 15.01 2.00 -23.64
C ILE A 601 14.24 2.74 -24.75
N THR A 602 14.46 4.05 -24.89
CA THR A 602 13.74 4.85 -25.88
C THR A 602 14.02 4.40 -27.30
N ASP A 603 15.21 3.88 -27.61
CA ASP A 603 15.51 3.34 -28.94
C ASP A 603 14.66 2.09 -29.23
N ILE A 604 14.46 1.22 -28.25
CA ILE A 604 13.59 0.03 -28.40
C ILE A 604 12.13 0.49 -28.64
N GLU A 605 11.66 1.47 -27.87
CA GLU A 605 10.32 2.05 -28.04
C GLU A 605 10.11 2.64 -29.46
N PHE A 606 11.09 3.35 -29.98
CA PHE A 606 11.02 3.94 -31.33
C PHE A 606 11.05 2.86 -32.43
N ILE A 607 11.87 1.81 -32.27
CA ILE A 607 11.89 0.68 -33.19
C ILE A 607 10.52 0.01 -33.26
N THR A 608 9.91 -0.31 -32.11
CA THR A 608 8.59 -0.95 -32.06
C THR A 608 7.49 -0.08 -32.64
N GLN A 609 7.48 1.20 -32.34
CA GLN A 609 6.51 2.19 -32.86
C GLN A 609 6.66 2.33 -34.38
N TYR A 610 7.88 2.46 -34.89
CA TYR A 610 8.16 2.53 -36.31
C TYR A 610 7.64 1.31 -37.06
N LEU A 611 7.97 0.11 -36.56
CA LEU A 611 7.59 -1.14 -37.22
C LEU A 611 6.08 -1.37 -37.19
N VAL A 612 5.38 -1.00 -36.10
CA VAL A 612 3.94 -1.05 -36.04
C VAL A 612 3.31 -0.11 -37.07
N LEU A 613 3.74 1.16 -37.11
CA LEU A 613 3.21 2.15 -38.06
C LEU A 613 3.49 1.79 -39.53
N LEU A 614 4.65 1.14 -39.79
CA LEU A 614 5.01 0.73 -41.14
C LEU A 614 4.18 -0.47 -41.63
N HIS A 615 3.94 -1.46 -40.77
CA HIS A 615 3.39 -2.76 -41.17
C HIS A 615 1.94 -2.99 -40.77
N ALA A 616 1.32 -2.13 -39.95
CA ALA A 616 -0.04 -2.34 -39.47
C ALA A 616 -1.09 -2.28 -40.59
N HIS A 617 -0.82 -1.61 -41.72
CA HIS A 617 -1.71 -1.61 -42.88
C HIS A 617 -1.92 -3.03 -43.41
N ASP A 618 -0.83 -3.76 -43.65
CA ASP A 618 -0.86 -5.14 -44.15
C ASP A 618 -1.17 -6.17 -43.05
N LYS A 619 -0.78 -5.88 -41.83
CA LYS A 619 -0.89 -6.75 -40.65
C LYS A 619 -1.60 -6.09 -39.48
N PRO A 620 -2.94 -5.88 -39.55
CA PRO A 620 -3.71 -5.13 -38.54
C PRO A 620 -3.62 -5.72 -37.12
N LYS A 621 -3.22 -6.98 -36.96
CA LYS A 621 -3.00 -7.60 -35.64
C LYS A 621 -1.94 -6.89 -34.81
N LEU A 622 -1.00 -6.16 -35.43
CA LEU A 622 0.03 -5.37 -34.73
C LEU A 622 -0.56 -4.25 -33.89
N THR A 623 -1.79 -3.83 -34.13
CA THR A 623 -2.48 -2.79 -33.36
C THR A 623 -3.08 -3.30 -32.05
N ARG A 624 -3.00 -4.62 -31.77
CA ARG A 624 -3.72 -5.24 -30.64
C ARG A 624 -3.19 -4.78 -29.27
N TRP A 625 -1.87 -4.65 -29.14
CA TRP A 625 -1.23 -4.35 -27.86
C TRP A 625 -0.58 -2.98 -27.87
N SER A 626 -0.37 -2.43 -26.68
CA SER A 626 0.26 -1.11 -26.47
C SER A 626 1.60 -1.21 -25.73
N ASP A 627 1.96 -2.37 -25.19
CA ASP A 627 3.22 -2.58 -24.50
C ASP A 627 4.30 -3.15 -25.42
N ASN A 628 5.55 -2.78 -25.17
CA ASN A 628 6.69 -3.13 -26.03
C ASN A 628 6.94 -4.63 -26.11
N VAL A 629 6.79 -5.38 -25.03
CA VAL A 629 7.09 -6.82 -25.01
C VAL A 629 6.13 -7.57 -25.93
N ARG A 630 4.83 -7.35 -25.80
CA ARG A 630 3.82 -7.98 -26.66
C ARG A 630 3.89 -7.51 -28.11
N ILE A 631 4.29 -6.25 -28.34
CA ILE A 631 4.54 -5.76 -29.70
C ILE A 631 5.73 -6.49 -30.33
N LEU A 632 6.85 -6.67 -29.62
CA LEU A 632 7.99 -7.43 -30.11
C LEU A 632 7.62 -8.89 -30.42
N GLU A 633 6.82 -9.53 -29.55
CA GLU A 633 6.30 -10.87 -29.81
C GLU A 633 5.44 -10.92 -31.09
N LEU A 634 4.56 -9.92 -31.29
CA LEU A 634 3.74 -9.83 -32.51
C LEU A 634 4.57 -9.59 -33.77
N LEU A 635 5.62 -8.78 -33.69
CA LEU A 635 6.53 -8.55 -34.81
C LEU A 635 7.23 -9.85 -35.25
N ALA A 636 7.66 -10.68 -34.30
CA ALA A 636 8.21 -11.98 -34.58
C ALA A 636 7.15 -12.96 -35.15
N GLN A 637 5.98 -13.06 -34.55
CA GLN A 637 4.88 -13.92 -34.98
C GLN A 637 4.36 -13.57 -36.38
N ASN A 638 4.57 -12.37 -36.86
CA ASN A 638 4.15 -11.90 -38.17
C ASN A 638 5.31 -11.84 -39.19
N ASP A 639 6.46 -12.46 -38.91
CA ASP A 639 7.63 -12.52 -39.78
C ASP A 639 8.17 -11.13 -40.22
N ILE A 640 8.04 -10.12 -39.35
CA ILE A 640 8.58 -8.78 -39.59
C ILE A 640 9.98 -8.71 -39.02
N MET A 641 10.17 -9.24 -37.82
CA MET A 641 11.44 -9.30 -37.10
C MET A 641 11.80 -10.74 -36.85
N ASP A 642 13.10 -11.07 -36.92
CA ASP A 642 13.60 -12.38 -36.54
C ASP A 642 13.30 -12.68 -35.05
N GLU A 643 12.91 -13.91 -34.74
CA GLU A 643 12.57 -14.32 -33.39
C GLU A 643 13.72 -14.10 -32.39
N GLN A 644 14.97 -14.35 -32.81
CA GLN A 644 16.16 -14.14 -31.97
C GLN A 644 16.36 -12.66 -31.67
N GLU A 645 16.16 -11.80 -32.67
CA GLU A 645 16.21 -10.32 -32.50
C GLU A 645 15.12 -9.84 -31.54
N ALA A 646 13.88 -10.28 -31.73
CA ALA A 646 12.77 -9.92 -30.85
C ALA A 646 13.00 -10.34 -29.40
N GLN A 647 13.50 -11.56 -29.19
CA GLN A 647 13.87 -12.05 -27.86
C GLN A 647 15.04 -11.27 -27.26
N ALA A 648 16.04 -10.90 -28.06
CA ALA A 648 17.18 -10.10 -27.63
C ALA A 648 16.75 -8.70 -27.18
N LEU A 649 15.90 -8.02 -27.96
CA LEU A 649 15.34 -6.73 -27.61
C LEU A 649 14.44 -6.81 -26.37
N THR A 650 13.64 -7.87 -26.22
CA THR A 650 12.82 -8.10 -25.03
C THR A 650 13.68 -8.25 -23.78
N ARG A 651 14.77 -9.05 -23.85
CA ARG A 651 15.71 -9.18 -22.73
C ARG A 651 16.38 -7.86 -22.40
N ALA A 652 16.90 -7.14 -23.39
CA ALA A 652 17.50 -5.83 -23.19
C ALA A 652 16.53 -4.86 -22.54
N TYR A 653 15.28 -4.80 -23.01
CA TYR A 653 14.23 -3.97 -22.50
C TYR A 653 13.87 -4.27 -21.04
N THR A 654 13.68 -5.55 -20.71
CA THR A 654 13.35 -5.96 -19.33
C THR A 654 14.51 -5.74 -18.38
N THR A 655 15.74 -6.03 -18.78
CA THR A 655 16.96 -5.80 -17.98
C THR A 655 17.17 -4.32 -17.69
N LEU A 656 17.08 -3.46 -18.71
CA LEU A 656 17.25 -2.01 -18.54
C LEU A 656 16.13 -1.40 -17.68
N ARG A 657 14.90 -1.92 -17.78
CA ARG A 657 13.79 -1.47 -16.93
C ARG A 657 13.93 -1.93 -15.49
N ASP A 658 14.41 -3.14 -15.27
CA ASP A 658 14.69 -3.68 -13.93
C ASP A 658 15.69 -2.79 -13.21
N GLU A 659 16.77 -2.42 -13.88
CA GLU A 659 17.75 -1.48 -13.34
C GLU A 659 17.15 -0.11 -13.04
N LEU A 660 16.29 0.43 -13.90
CA LEU A 660 15.60 1.70 -13.61
C LEU A 660 14.71 1.61 -12.38
N HIS A 661 14.04 0.47 -12.13
CA HIS A 661 13.25 0.26 -10.92
C HIS A 661 14.15 0.19 -9.68
N HIS A 662 15.27 -0.53 -9.77
CA HIS A 662 16.25 -0.60 -8.68
C HIS A 662 16.84 0.77 -8.36
N LEU A 663 17.22 1.54 -9.38
CA LEU A 663 17.71 2.91 -9.20
C LEU A 663 16.65 3.84 -8.59
N ALA A 664 15.38 3.67 -8.96
CA ALA A 664 14.27 4.42 -8.36
C ALA A 664 14.10 4.07 -6.87
N LEU A 665 14.19 2.80 -6.51
CA LEU A 665 14.19 2.36 -5.10
C LEU A 665 15.36 2.93 -4.31
N GLN A 666 16.52 3.16 -4.98
CA GLN A 666 17.71 3.78 -4.40
C GLN A 666 17.70 5.32 -4.49
N GLU A 667 16.64 5.94 -4.98
CA GLU A 667 16.58 7.40 -5.27
C GLU A 667 17.74 7.90 -6.12
N GLN A 668 18.23 7.05 -6.99
CA GLN A 668 19.31 7.38 -7.92
C GLN A 668 18.73 7.79 -9.29
N PRO A 669 19.37 8.72 -9.98
CA PRO A 669 19.01 9.01 -11.37
C PRO A 669 19.23 7.76 -12.24
N GLY A 670 18.50 7.66 -13.35
CA GLY A 670 18.58 6.55 -14.30
C GLY A 670 19.91 6.44 -15.07
N HIS A 671 21.04 6.64 -14.40
CA HIS A 671 22.37 6.64 -14.96
C HIS A 671 23.24 5.56 -14.32
N VAL A 672 23.90 4.77 -15.16
CA VAL A 672 24.87 3.75 -14.73
C VAL A 672 26.26 4.05 -15.26
N ALA A 673 27.26 3.23 -14.87
CA ALA A 673 28.60 3.32 -15.41
C ALA A 673 28.59 3.18 -16.94
N LEU A 674 29.51 3.85 -17.63
CA LEU A 674 29.57 3.90 -19.10
C LEU A 674 29.74 2.51 -19.74
N ASP A 675 30.37 1.59 -19.03
CA ASP A 675 30.58 0.19 -19.41
C ASP A 675 29.44 -0.72 -18.98
N GLY A 676 28.37 -0.19 -18.36
CA GLY A 676 27.19 -0.95 -17.98
C GLY A 676 26.33 -1.36 -19.17
N PHE A 677 25.79 -2.57 -19.13
CA PHE A 677 24.84 -3.11 -20.12
C PHE A 677 25.37 -3.10 -21.57
N THR A 678 26.66 -3.32 -21.74
CA THR A 678 27.32 -3.27 -23.08
C THR A 678 26.70 -4.22 -24.09
N ASP A 679 26.30 -5.42 -23.67
CA ASP A 679 25.71 -6.42 -24.57
C ASP A 679 24.29 -6.04 -24.99
N GLU A 680 23.46 -5.60 -24.03
CA GLU A 680 22.10 -5.11 -24.28
C GLU A 680 22.13 -3.89 -25.19
N ARG A 681 23.01 -2.93 -24.91
CA ARG A 681 23.17 -1.71 -25.72
C ARG A 681 23.64 -2.03 -27.13
N ALA A 682 24.59 -2.96 -27.29
CA ALA A 682 25.05 -3.38 -28.59
C ALA A 682 23.94 -4.00 -29.44
N GLN A 683 23.10 -4.84 -28.84
CA GLN A 683 21.95 -5.44 -29.50
C GLN A 683 20.92 -4.40 -29.93
N VAL A 684 20.58 -3.46 -29.04
CA VAL A 684 19.64 -2.38 -29.35
C VAL A 684 20.18 -1.47 -30.45
N THR A 685 21.47 -1.11 -30.39
CA THR A 685 22.13 -0.29 -31.41
C THR A 685 22.17 -1.00 -32.75
N ALA A 686 22.46 -2.30 -32.79
CA ALA A 686 22.43 -3.09 -34.02
C ALA A 686 21.04 -3.10 -34.67
N SER A 687 19.97 -3.32 -33.88
CA SER A 687 18.59 -3.24 -34.36
C SER A 687 18.21 -1.83 -34.81
N TRP A 688 18.68 -0.79 -34.10
CA TRP A 688 18.47 0.60 -34.51
C TRP A 688 19.13 0.89 -35.88
N GLN A 689 20.37 0.47 -36.10
CA GLN A 689 21.06 0.61 -37.38
C GLN A 689 20.29 -0.09 -38.51
N LYS A 690 19.90 -1.33 -38.29
CA LYS A 690 19.15 -2.16 -39.25
C LYS A 690 17.82 -1.50 -39.66
N TRP A 691 17.02 -1.02 -38.69
CA TRP A 691 15.64 -0.60 -38.96
C TRP A 691 15.51 0.90 -39.29
N LEU A 692 16.34 1.75 -38.72
CA LEU A 692 16.16 3.20 -38.77
C LEU A 692 17.31 3.95 -39.47
N VAL A 693 18.44 3.33 -39.74
CA VAL A 693 19.59 3.99 -40.39
C VAL A 693 19.90 3.36 -41.74
N GLU A 694 19.90 2.04 -41.87
CA GLU A 694 20.10 1.40 -43.16
C GLU A 694 19.06 1.86 -44.20
N PRO A 695 19.46 2.05 -45.50
CA PRO A 695 18.52 2.53 -46.50
C PRO A 695 17.25 1.65 -46.55
N CYS A 696 16.11 2.27 -46.52
CA CYS A 696 14.87 1.55 -46.68
C CYS A 696 14.81 0.91 -48.07
N VAL A 697 14.54 -0.40 -48.10
CA VAL A 697 14.31 -1.11 -49.36
C VAL A 697 12.92 -0.70 -49.85
N THR A 698 12.86 0.19 -50.81
CA THR A 698 11.61 0.51 -51.56
C THR A 698 11.10 -0.76 -52.19
N LYS A 699 10.12 -1.42 -51.56
CA LYS A 699 9.27 -2.37 -52.34
C LYS A 699 8.55 -1.49 -53.34
N GLN A 700 8.99 -1.58 -54.62
CA GLN A 700 8.17 -1.07 -55.72
C GLN A 700 6.81 -1.73 -55.62
N VAL A 701 5.76 -0.90 -55.42
CA VAL A 701 4.37 -1.30 -55.47
C VAL A 701 3.99 -1.73 -56.87
#